data_9ec14084a624d4f8cc2b854516908143
#
_entry.id   9ec14084a624d4f8cc2b854516908143
#
_cell.length_a   1.000
_cell.length_b   1.000
_cell.length_c   1.000
_cell.angle_alpha   90.00
_cell.angle_beta   90.00
_cell.angle_gamma   90.00
#
_symmetry.space_group_name_H-M   'P 1'
#
loop_
_entity.id
_entity.type
_entity.pdbx_description
1 polymer ?
#
loop_
_entity_poly.entity_id
_entity_poly.type
_entity_poly.pdbx_seq_one_letter_code
_entity_poly.pdbx_strand_id
1 'polypeptide(L)'
;MIRFIWKNWRRRKESFVLSIIGAIIIGVGLTYLVGLSEVNQTTIVDELQQRWESSYDIVVRPEGSRSVTEQEDLLDPNYLSGIDGGITLDQYNTIKNIQNVEVAAPIAMIGYADYPLYLESFELEEDGIYRLTREELTDDGITQNIDSTNTYFPSGEWVEFVEQKLREKGPNYFIGFPHQNLSTMRSMLIAGIDPEQEAKLVGLDEAIVELGTSRYFSSSEEISHEPVFESDEIDEEDMAKITSFPVIVSNQAYAEKDVNYKIERLDIPFDRETASETLEKLEEEGGAKYLDTLEGETVETYHFTEQEIFSYLLNSISGIDYQTGEPVTEDYLQTGNPLQMSHLSMIYRPSALEYESVTSPYPERWPFSYQLKTFANEISGNHSFRKPNEFGFINGGGYPLIDPQWIGFYDPSQLEISKDPTNELPMETYRPNTAELVLDKNENPINPPEILKPTFDQFNFLSNPPAMLTTLEVAEILSGDEPISAIRVKVSGVFDLSEDSQSIIERVAREIEQETGLITDVTLGSSPQPTLVNVPEVYGEEELGWFHQPWIKLGSSITIFREAKIGFSGLILSIMSVAVIYVWSTSLVSLLRRRKEFAVLLAIGWQPRQLGKLLLLESTILGIFVALLSWFILGLIYMSEGAVVDPIRFFLTGLFGFLVYLLGAVVPVSLAQNIMPYEAIQSGEISKSSKRFIRTKGILSMAFNHFIGKWKRSLLSIVAIALPTSLLTIFLFITFQLRGTLYTTFLGQYVALEVGPVHYAAIAVALIIAILTTAEITWQNIAERQEEIALLKAVGWKNSSVRFLVWIEGMLVGLFAALVGLLIAFLVMTSNLQQLPPKIILMILSTGLVPIIVGLLGSILPAERAVKISPVEGMGGRYFNRKTTRKMMFWLIALAVILLVVFVYTMVRVVQI
;
A
#
# COMPACT_ATOMS: atom_id res chain seq x y z
N MET A 1 -26.25 38.12 -40.16
CA MET A 1 -24.92 37.63 -39.69
C MET A 1 -24.65 36.16 -40.05
N ILE A 2 -25.52 35.23 -39.72
CA ILE A 2 -25.33 33.77 -39.99
C ILE A 2 -25.12 33.49 -41.50
N ARG A 3 -25.93 34.07 -42.41
CA ARG A 3 -25.71 33.94 -43.89
C ARG A 3 -24.34 34.47 -44.34
N PHE A 4 -23.82 35.50 -43.67
CA PHE A 4 -22.51 36.07 -43.96
C PHE A 4 -21.39 35.11 -43.51
N ILE A 5 -21.52 34.53 -42.31
CA ILE A 5 -20.58 33.52 -41.75
C ILE A 5 -20.52 32.32 -42.69
N TRP A 6 -21.68 31.77 -43.09
CA TRP A 6 -21.75 30.60 -43.99
C TRP A 6 -21.13 30.85 -45.36
N LYS A 7 -21.40 32.02 -45.96
CA LYS A 7 -20.77 32.40 -47.24
C LYS A 7 -19.25 32.56 -47.09
N ASN A 8 -18.79 33.09 -45.97
CA ASN A 8 -17.39 33.28 -45.69
C ASN A 8 -16.66 31.92 -45.51
N TRP A 9 -17.24 31.01 -44.76
CA TRP A 9 -16.71 29.65 -44.60
C TRP A 9 -16.66 28.90 -45.93
N ARG A 10 -17.68 29.00 -46.76
CA ARG A 10 -17.70 28.37 -48.08
C ARG A 10 -16.68 28.99 -49.05
N ARG A 11 -16.34 30.23 -48.87
CA ARG A 11 -15.32 30.94 -49.66
C ARG A 11 -13.90 30.56 -49.20
N ARG A 12 -13.69 30.25 -47.90
CA ARG A 12 -12.40 29.93 -47.26
C ARG A 12 -12.38 28.50 -46.75
N LYS A 13 -12.59 27.57 -47.65
CA LYS A 13 -12.72 26.13 -47.34
C LYS A 13 -11.59 25.56 -46.51
N GLU A 14 -10.33 26.00 -46.72
CA GLU A 14 -9.14 25.50 -46.02
C GLU A 14 -9.20 25.83 -44.51
N SER A 15 -9.44 27.10 -44.18
CA SER A 15 -9.52 27.54 -42.77
C SER A 15 -10.73 26.93 -42.04
N PHE A 16 -11.87 26.78 -42.76
CA PHE A 16 -13.05 26.14 -42.21
C PHE A 16 -12.83 24.67 -41.90
N VAL A 17 -12.16 23.92 -42.80
CA VAL A 17 -11.85 22.52 -42.59
C VAL A 17 -10.89 22.34 -41.40
N LEU A 18 -9.85 23.19 -41.30
CA LEU A 18 -8.94 23.17 -40.13
C LEU A 18 -9.68 23.44 -38.81
N SER A 19 -10.58 24.45 -38.82
CA SER A 19 -11.40 24.75 -37.63
C SER A 19 -12.36 23.61 -37.26
N ILE A 20 -12.95 22.90 -38.25
CA ILE A 20 -13.77 21.71 -37.99
C ILE A 20 -12.92 20.55 -37.47
N ILE A 21 -11.75 20.29 -38.04
CA ILE A 21 -10.85 19.23 -37.55
C ILE A 21 -10.45 19.50 -36.08
N GLY A 22 -10.09 20.74 -35.78
CA GLY A 22 -9.80 21.13 -34.42
C GLY A 22 -11.01 20.99 -33.49
N ALA A 23 -12.21 21.34 -33.95
CA ALA A 23 -13.45 21.16 -33.20
C ALA A 23 -13.76 19.68 -32.93
N ILE A 24 -13.55 18.81 -33.91
CA ILE A 24 -13.72 17.36 -33.77
C ILE A 24 -12.72 16.82 -32.74
N ILE A 25 -11.43 17.16 -32.85
CA ILE A 25 -10.39 16.65 -31.92
C ILE A 25 -10.64 17.16 -30.51
N ILE A 26 -11.03 18.42 -30.33
CA ILE A 26 -11.38 18.97 -29.03
C ILE A 26 -12.65 18.26 -28.48
N GLY A 27 -13.70 18.14 -29.31
CA GLY A 27 -14.94 17.48 -28.89
C GLY A 27 -14.73 16.04 -28.49
N VAL A 28 -14.08 15.24 -29.34
CA VAL A 28 -13.77 13.82 -29.07
C VAL A 28 -12.82 13.67 -27.92
N GLY A 29 -11.69 14.41 -27.95
CA GLY A 29 -10.65 14.30 -26.95
C GLY A 29 -11.11 14.75 -25.57
N LEU A 30 -11.81 15.88 -25.49
CA LEU A 30 -12.29 16.43 -24.21
C LEU A 30 -13.40 15.57 -23.61
N THR A 31 -14.34 15.08 -24.44
CA THR A 31 -15.41 14.19 -24.00
C THR A 31 -14.87 12.87 -23.47
N TYR A 32 -13.96 12.28 -24.21
CA TYR A 32 -13.34 11.04 -23.80
C TYR A 32 -12.55 11.21 -22.50
N LEU A 33 -11.71 12.23 -22.43
CA LEU A 33 -10.86 12.43 -21.26
C LEU A 33 -11.65 12.80 -20.00
N VAL A 34 -12.68 13.62 -20.14
CA VAL A 34 -13.58 13.93 -19.03
C VAL A 34 -14.38 12.69 -18.64
N GLY A 35 -14.96 11.98 -19.63
CA GLY A 35 -15.74 10.78 -19.39
C GLY A 35 -14.89 9.66 -18.75
N LEU A 36 -13.70 9.40 -19.29
CA LEU A 36 -12.81 8.35 -18.80
C LEU A 36 -12.14 8.72 -17.46
N SER A 37 -11.74 9.99 -17.28
CA SER A 37 -11.26 10.48 -15.98
C SER A 37 -12.33 10.35 -14.90
N GLU A 38 -13.57 10.52 -15.24
CA GLU A 38 -14.71 10.42 -14.36
C GLU A 38 -15.04 8.96 -14.03
N VAL A 39 -15.06 8.09 -15.06
CA VAL A 39 -15.24 6.64 -14.88
C VAL A 39 -14.11 6.09 -13.99
N ASN A 40 -12.86 6.41 -14.28
CA ASN A 40 -11.74 5.93 -13.45
C ASN A 40 -11.75 6.50 -12.03
N GLN A 41 -12.09 7.78 -11.87
CA GLN A 41 -12.22 8.35 -10.52
C GLN A 41 -13.34 7.66 -9.74
N THR A 42 -14.47 7.37 -10.38
CA THR A 42 -15.59 6.65 -9.76
C THR A 42 -15.17 5.21 -9.47
N THR A 43 -14.55 4.51 -10.41
CA THR A 43 -14.05 3.14 -10.21
C THR A 43 -13.02 3.08 -9.08
N ILE A 44 -12.05 4.02 -9.04
CA ILE A 44 -11.08 4.08 -7.93
C ILE A 44 -11.77 4.34 -6.60
N VAL A 45 -12.70 5.31 -6.56
CA VAL A 45 -13.46 5.62 -5.34
C VAL A 45 -14.31 4.44 -4.93
N ASP A 46 -15.01 3.78 -5.86
CA ASP A 46 -15.85 2.62 -5.58
C ASP A 46 -15.00 1.42 -5.09
N GLU A 47 -13.85 1.17 -5.71
CA GLU A 47 -12.92 0.11 -5.28
C GLU A 47 -12.29 0.42 -3.92
N LEU A 48 -11.84 1.65 -3.71
CA LEU A 48 -11.33 2.07 -2.40
C LEU A 48 -12.43 2.02 -1.34
N GLN A 49 -13.68 2.29 -1.72
CA GLN A 49 -14.81 2.25 -0.82
C GLN A 49 -15.27 0.83 -0.50
N GLN A 50 -15.26 -0.09 -1.47
CA GLN A 50 -15.52 -1.51 -1.22
C GLN A 50 -14.48 -2.14 -0.28
N ARG A 51 -13.26 -1.59 -0.25
CA ARG A 51 -12.14 -2.03 0.58
C ARG A 51 -11.84 -1.05 1.72
N TRP A 52 -12.79 -0.16 2.01
CA TRP A 52 -12.66 0.85 3.07
C TRP A 52 -12.86 0.26 4.46
N GLU A 53 -13.71 -0.74 4.57
CA GLU A 53 -14.00 -1.39 5.85
C GLU A 53 -12.77 -2.16 6.33
N SER A 54 -12.33 -1.83 7.54
CA SER A 54 -11.27 -2.53 8.27
C SER A 54 -11.85 -3.14 9.53
N SER A 55 -11.14 -4.12 10.12
CA SER A 55 -11.57 -4.74 11.38
C SER A 55 -11.62 -3.71 12.51
N TYR A 56 -10.70 -2.73 12.52
CA TYR A 56 -10.69 -1.58 13.44
C TYR A 56 -10.15 -0.34 12.75
N ASP A 57 -10.54 0.85 13.19
CA ASP A 57 -10.27 2.11 12.54
C ASP A 57 -9.08 2.87 13.14
N ILE A 58 -8.86 2.71 14.45
CA ILE A 58 -7.76 3.31 15.21
C ILE A 58 -7.18 2.25 16.13
N VAL A 59 -5.85 2.18 16.23
CA VAL A 59 -5.16 1.46 17.30
C VAL A 59 -4.57 2.48 18.28
N VAL A 60 -4.81 2.24 19.58
CA VAL A 60 -4.29 3.05 20.67
C VAL A 60 -3.23 2.24 21.41
N ARG A 61 -2.08 2.86 21.67
CA ARG A 61 -0.93 2.20 22.29
C ARG A 61 -0.30 3.10 23.37
N PRO A 62 0.45 2.53 24.33
CA PRO A 62 1.13 3.28 25.36
C PRO A 62 2.16 4.28 24.78
N GLU A 63 2.42 5.37 25.51
CA GLU A 63 3.52 6.27 25.19
C GLU A 63 4.87 5.51 25.19
N GLY A 64 5.69 5.71 24.17
CA GLY A 64 6.99 5.06 24.04
C GLY A 64 6.99 3.71 23.34
N SER A 65 5.84 3.16 22.93
CA SER A 65 5.75 1.89 22.17
C SER A 65 6.11 2.02 20.66
N ARG A 66 6.41 3.22 20.17
CA ARG A 66 6.78 3.44 18.76
C ARG A 66 8.15 2.86 18.44
N SER A 67 8.21 2.13 17.33
CA SER A 67 9.46 1.58 16.78
C SER A 67 10.13 2.51 15.77
N VAL A 68 11.38 2.20 15.40
CA VAL A 68 12.14 2.93 14.37
C VAL A 68 11.42 2.89 13.01
N THR A 69 10.64 1.86 12.76
CA THR A 69 9.93 1.61 11.50
C THR A 69 8.80 2.60 11.24
N GLU A 70 8.22 3.14 12.29
CA GLU A 70 7.10 4.09 12.21
C GLU A 70 7.52 5.51 11.78
N GLN A 71 8.83 5.79 11.66
CA GLN A 71 9.31 7.01 11.02
C GLN A 71 8.94 7.08 9.52
N GLU A 72 8.67 5.91 8.93
CA GLU A 72 8.20 5.77 7.54
C GLU A 72 6.69 5.44 7.47
N ASP A 73 5.90 5.74 8.50
CA ASP A 73 4.48 5.38 8.64
C ASP A 73 4.21 3.88 8.44
N LEU A 74 5.17 3.01 8.80
CA LEU A 74 5.07 1.56 8.72
C LEU A 74 4.88 0.97 10.10
N LEU A 75 3.70 0.38 10.33
CA LEU A 75 3.40 -0.37 11.53
C LEU A 75 3.80 -1.84 11.32
N ASP A 76 4.67 -2.34 12.19
CA ASP A 76 5.07 -3.75 12.25
C ASP A 76 3.83 -4.63 12.50
N PRO A 77 3.61 -5.72 11.77
CA PRO A 77 2.51 -6.64 12.06
C PRO A 77 2.63 -7.33 13.42
N ASN A 78 3.83 -7.43 13.99
CA ASN A 78 4.08 -7.95 15.34
C ASN A 78 4.09 -6.85 16.42
N TYR A 79 3.42 -5.72 16.19
CA TYR A 79 3.48 -4.55 17.08
C TYR A 79 2.90 -4.84 18.47
N LEU A 80 1.97 -5.78 18.58
CA LEU A 80 1.25 -6.10 19.82
C LEU A 80 2.04 -7.06 20.70
N SER A 81 2.75 -8.02 20.11
CA SER A 81 3.52 -9.00 20.86
C SER A 81 4.73 -8.35 21.56
N GLY A 82 4.77 -8.53 22.87
CA GLY A 82 5.80 -7.96 23.74
C GLY A 82 5.52 -6.56 24.27
N ILE A 83 4.32 -5.99 24.09
CA ILE A 83 3.86 -4.83 24.85
C ILE A 83 3.31 -5.30 26.17
N ASP A 84 4.05 -5.02 27.24
CA ASP A 84 3.77 -5.49 28.61
C ASP A 84 2.73 -4.64 29.35
N GLY A 85 1.71 -4.13 28.67
CA GLY A 85 0.75 -3.19 29.22
C GLY A 85 1.16 -1.73 28.98
N GLY A 86 0.80 -0.82 29.90
CA GLY A 86 1.07 0.61 29.84
C GLY A 86 -0.18 1.47 29.60
N ILE A 87 -1.38 0.84 29.56
CA ILE A 87 -2.67 1.56 29.53
C ILE A 87 -3.50 1.10 30.74
N THR A 88 -4.02 2.07 31.50
CA THR A 88 -4.85 1.81 32.68
C THR A 88 -6.31 1.53 32.30
N LEU A 89 -7.06 0.88 33.19
CA LEU A 89 -8.49 0.71 33.04
C LEU A 89 -9.27 2.06 33.01
N ASP A 90 -8.77 3.08 33.74
CA ASP A 90 -9.38 4.42 33.72
C ASP A 90 -9.20 5.10 32.35
N GLN A 91 -8.04 5.00 31.73
CA GLN A 91 -7.80 5.49 30.35
C GLN A 91 -8.69 4.74 29.35
N TYR A 92 -8.82 3.43 29.51
CA TYR A 92 -9.72 2.62 28.69
C TYR A 92 -11.18 3.07 28.81
N ASN A 93 -11.67 3.25 30.04
CA ASN A 93 -13.02 3.73 30.29
C ASN A 93 -13.24 5.14 29.73
N THR A 94 -12.23 6.00 29.75
CA THR A 94 -12.29 7.32 29.11
C THR A 94 -12.48 7.18 27.62
N ILE A 95 -11.68 6.34 26.94
CA ILE A 95 -11.78 6.10 25.50
C ILE A 95 -13.16 5.56 25.11
N LYS A 96 -13.67 4.58 25.86
CA LYS A 96 -14.99 3.96 25.64
C LYS A 96 -16.15 4.96 25.67
N ASN A 97 -16.00 6.07 26.40
CA ASN A 97 -17.00 7.12 26.55
C ASN A 97 -16.84 8.31 25.59
N ILE A 98 -15.80 8.36 24.75
CA ILE A 98 -15.61 9.41 23.76
C ILE A 98 -16.70 9.36 22.70
N GLN A 99 -17.18 10.54 22.30
CA GLN A 99 -18.22 10.64 21.28
C GLN A 99 -17.75 10.06 19.93
N ASN A 100 -18.58 9.27 19.29
CA ASN A 100 -18.31 8.53 18.06
C ASN A 100 -17.42 7.28 18.22
N VAL A 101 -16.95 6.91 19.39
CA VAL A 101 -16.41 5.58 19.63
C VAL A 101 -17.59 4.59 19.69
N GLU A 102 -17.62 3.63 18.79
CA GLU A 102 -18.64 2.58 18.71
C GLU A 102 -18.21 1.34 19.46
N VAL A 103 -16.96 0.90 19.23
CA VAL A 103 -16.33 -0.21 19.91
C VAL A 103 -14.94 0.25 20.37
N ALA A 104 -14.57 -0.11 21.58
CA ALA A 104 -13.21 -0.01 22.10
C ALA A 104 -12.82 -1.36 22.68
N ALA A 105 -12.06 -2.15 21.92
CA ALA A 105 -11.70 -3.52 22.27
C ALA A 105 -10.23 -3.57 22.74
N PRO A 106 -10.00 -3.62 24.07
CA PRO A 106 -8.68 -3.69 24.66
C PRO A 106 -8.11 -5.09 24.60
N ILE A 107 -6.79 -5.18 24.49
CA ILE A 107 -6.00 -6.40 24.64
C ILE A 107 -4.94 -6.17 25.69
N ALA A 108 -4.86 -7.05 26.65
CA ALA A 108 -3.82 -7.11 27.67
C ALA A 108 -3.02 -8.39 27.47
N MET A 109 -1.82 -8.30 26.90
CA MET A 109 -0.89 -9.44 26.77
C MET A 109 -0.29 -9.74 28.15
N ILE A 110 -0.84 -10.75 28.85
CA ILE A 110 -0.43 -11.05 30.25
C ILE A 110 0.93 -11.72 30.27
N GLY A 111 1.09 -12.83 29.55
CA GLY A 111 2.34 -13.58 29.49
C GLY A 111 2.13 -15.06 29.22
N TYR A 112 3.23 -15.79 29.26
CA TYR A 112 3.24 -17.23 29.02
C TYR A 112 3.18 -18.04 30.31
N ALA A 113 2.36 -19.09 30.27
CA ALA A 113 2.33 -20.12 31.29
C ALA A 113 2.73 -21.46 30.66
N ASP A 114 3.61 -22.19 31.32
CA ASP A 114 4.04 -23.51 30.89
C ASP A 114 3.09 -24.57 31.45
N TYR A 115 2.35 -25.23 30.57
CA TYR A 115 1.38 -26.26 30.91
C TYR A 115 2.02 -27.64 30.78
N PRO A 116 2.20 -28.40 31.89
CA PRO A 116 2.68 -29.79 31.85
C PRO A 116 1.57 -30.68 31.30
N LEU A 117 1.92 -31.50 30.33
CA LEU A 117 0.99 -32.40 29.66
C LEU A 117 1.47 -33.84 29.82
N TYR A 118 0.62 -34.71 30.35
CA TYR A 118 0.87 -36.14 30.47
C TYR A 118 0.20 -36.87 29.28
N LEU A 119 1.02 -37.62 28.53
CA LEU A 119 0.57 -38.23 27.26
C LEU A 119 0.13 -39.67 27.43
N GLU A 120 1.00 -40.50 28.05
CA GLU A 120 0.81 -41.94 28.21
C GLU A 120 1.49 -42.43 29.48
N SER A 121 1.03 -43.49 30.10
CA SER A 121 1.70 -44.18 31.19
C SER A 121 2.30 -45.49 30.72
N PHE A 122 3.40 -45.91 31.32
CA PHE A 122 4.07 -47.17 31.04
C PHE A 122 4.40 -47.93 32.30
N GLU A 123 4.45 -49.23 32.21
CA GLU A 123 4.81 -50.14 33.34
C GLU A 123 6.08 -50.89 32.96
N LEU A 124 7.04 -50.93 33.88
CA LEU A 124 8.30 -51.70 33.74
C LEU A 124 8.29 -52.90 34.64
N GLU A 125 8.41 -54.09 34.09
CA GLU A 125 8.31 -55.37 34.83
C GLU A 125 9.63 -55.76 35.51
N GLU A 126 10.77 -55.26 35.02
CA GLU A 126 12.10 -55.68 35.47
C GLU A 126 12.82 -54.61 36.28
N ASP A 127 13.55 -55.04 37.33
CA ASP A 127 14.44 -54.18 38.10
C ASP A 127 15.60 -53.70 37.19
N GLY A 128 16.00 -52.44 37.35
CA GLY A 128 17.12 -51.88 36.61
C GLY A 128 17.24 -50.38 36.60
N ILE A 129 18.26 -49.88 35.94
CA ILE A 129 18.39 -48.44 35.62
C ILE A 129 17.96 -48.27 34.14
N TYR A 130 17.07 -47.36 33.96
CA TYR A 130 16.48 -47.06 32.66
C TYR A 130 16.91 -45.68 32.18
N ARG A 131 17.06 -45.57 30.84
CA ARG A 131 17.21 -44.28 30.11
C ARG A 131 15.94 -44.01 29.40
N LEU A 132 15.30 -42.87 29.65
CA LEU A 132 14.22 -42.30 28.88
C LEU A 132 14.82 -41.23 27.98
N THR A 133 14.91 -41.48 26.68
CA THR A 133 15.27 -40.49 25.67
C THR A 133 13.99 -39.84 25.17
N ARG A 134 13.90 -38.53 25.31
CA ARG A 134 12.84 -37.69 24.72
C ARG A 134 13.45 -36.91 23.57
N GLU A 135 12.92 -37.05 22.36
CA GLU A 135 13.28 -36.27 21.17
C GLU A 135 12.09 -35.40 20.77
N GLU A 136 12.29 -34.08 20.80
CA GLU A 136 11.31 -33.08 20.33
C GLU A 136 11.69 -32.66 18.91
N LEU A 137 10.78 -32.88 17.93
CA LEU A 137 10.96 -32.52 16.53
C LEU A 137 10.14 -31.29 16.25
N THR A 138 10.79 -30.15 16.14
CA THR A 138 10.12 -28.85 15.81
C THR A 138 10.30 -28.54 14.35
N ASP A 139 9.20 -28.21 13.66
CA ASP A 139 9.18 -27.78 12.26
C ASP A 139 8.65 -26.33 12.16
N ASP A 140 9.52 -25.41 11.80
CA ASP A 140 9.16 -24.00 11.57
C ASP A 140 8.75 -23.70 10.11
N GLY A 141 8.62 -24.73 9.28
CA GLY A 141 8.32 -24.62 7.86
C GLY A 141 9.54 -24.42 6.95
N ILE A 142 10.72 -24.17 7.52
CA ILE A 142 12.01 -23.96 6.83
C ILE A 142 13.04 -24.95 7.33
N THR A 143 13.15 -25.08 8.63
CA THR A 143 14.11 -25.96 9.30
C THR A 143 13.41 -26.97 10.19
N GLN A 144 13.99 -28.15 10.30
CA GLN A 144 13.55 -29.16 11.27
C GLN A 144 14.65 -29.31 12.30
N ASN A 145 14.32 -29.00 13.55
CA ASN A 145 15.22 -29.11 14.67
C ASN A 145 14.83 -30.29 15.54
N ILE A 146 15.83 -31.06 15.99
CA ILE A 146 15.66 -32.19 16.89
C ILE A 146 16.42 -31.87 18.18
N ASP A 147 15.68 -31.71 19.27
CA ASP A 147 16.24 -31.60 20.59
C ASP A 147 16.08 -32.92 21.37
N SER A 148 17.16 -33.47 21.85
CA SER A 148 17.19 -34.77 22.52
C SER A 148 17.66 -34.65 23.97
N THR A 149 16.85 -35.17 24.87
CA THR A 149 17.13 -35.13 26.32
C THR A 149 17.04 -36.54 26.91
N ASN A 150 18.10 -36.94 27.66
CA ASN A 150 18.14 -38.20 28.37
C ASN A 150 17.84 -37.99 29.85
N THR A 151 16.91 -38.79 30.35
CA THR A 151 16.62 -38.85 31.81
C THR A 151 16.86 -40.26 32.27
N TYR A 152 17.51 -40.41 33.42
CA TYR A 152 17.81 -41.71 34.01
C TYR A 152 17.01 -41.92 35.31
N PHE A 153 16.42 -43.09 35.45
CA PHE A 153 15.62 -43.44 36.62
C PHE A 153 15.66 -44.94 36.88
N PRO A 154 15.49 -45.35 38.13
CA PRO A 154 15.40 -46.78 38.53
C PRO A 154 13.96 -47.29 38.39
N SER A 155 13.83 -48.57 38.12
CA SER A 155 12.54 -49.31 38.26
C SER A 155 12.75 -50.52 39.14
N GLY A 156 11.69 -50.93 39.90
CA GLY A 156 11.69 -52.09 40.77
C GLY A 156 11.40 -51.79 42.24
N GLU A 157 11.54 -52.78 43.12
CA GLU A 157 11.21 -52.68 44.59
C GLU A 157 12.09 -51.71 45.38
N TRP A 158 13.04 -51.00 44.75
CA TRP A 158 14.13 -50.21 45.39
C TRP A 158 13.91 -48.70 45.30
N VAL A 159 12.75 -48.27 44.89
CA VAL A 159 12.36 -46.85 44.77
C VAL A 159 12.67 -46.08 46.07
N GLU A 160 12.31 -46.61 47.21
CA GLU A 160 12.55 -45.95 48.51
C GLU A 160 14.06 -45.64 48.80
N PHE A 161 14.95 -46.55 48.40
CA PHE A 161 16.39 -46.35 48.61
C PHE A 161 16.91 -45.21 47.69
N VAL A 162 16.49 -45.16 46.46
CA VAL A 162 16.91 -44.09 45.55
C VAL A 162 16.28 -42.76 45.98
N GLU A 163 15.05 -42.74 46.41
CA GLU A 163 14.41 -41.56 46.97
C GLU A 163 15.18 -40.98 48.18
N GLN A 164 15.67 -41.85 49.04
CA GLN A 164 16.51 -41.42 50.17
C GLN A 164 17.82 -40.77 49.66
N LYS A 165 18.50 -41.37 48.65
CA LYS A 165 19.69 -40.79 48.03
C LYS A 165 19.41 -39.46 47.36
N LEU A 166 18.30 -39.31 46.64
CA LEU A 166 17.86 -38.06 46.03
C LEU A 166 17.63 -36.97 47.09
N ARG A 167 17.01 -37.29 48.22
CA ARG A 167 16.82 -36.32 49.33
C ARG A 167 18.16 -35.91 49.95
N GLU A 168 19.18 -36.81 50.01
CA GLU A 168 20.50 -36.52 50.50
C GLU A 168 21.36 -35.68 49.53
N LYS A 169 21.28 -35.91 48.25
CA LYS A 169 22.10 -35.33 47.15
C LYS A 169 21.45 -34.11 46.47
N GLY A 170 20.17 -33.97 46.58
CA GLY A 170 19.38 -32.88 46.01
C GLY A 170 18.89 -33.16 44.60
N PRO A 171 18.09 -32.23 44.02
CA PRO A 171 17.37 -32.46 42.75
C PRO A 171 18.25 -32.55 41.49
N ASN A 172 19.51 -32.15 41.57
CA ASN A 172 20.47 -32.22 40.47
C ASN A 172 21.30 -33.53 40.46
N TYR A 173 20.85 -34.54 41.15
CA TYR A 173 21.50 -35.84 41.09
C TYR A 173 21.27 -36.47 39.72
N PHE A 174 22.23 -37.26 39.23
CA PHE A 174 22.23 -37.81 37.89
C PHE A 174 21.17 -38.89 37.61
N ILE A 175 20.55 -39.46 38.65
CA ILE A 175 19.38 -40.31 38.55
C ILE A 175 18.18 -39.60 39.20
N GLY A 176 17.06 -39.57 38.48
CA GLY A 176 15.80 -38.97 38.92
C GLY A 176 14.88 -39.93 39.65
N PHE A 177 13.70 -39.46 40.04
CA PHE A 177 12.64 -40.28 40.58
C PHE A 177 12.13 -41.29 39.51
N PRO A 178 11.59 -42.40 39.95
CA PRO A 178 10.94 -43.33 39.03
C PRO A 178 9.87 -42.65 38.21
N HIS A 179 9.93 -42.81 36.90
CA HIS A 179 8.92 -42.30 35.96
C HIS A 179 7.97 -43.43 35.58
N GLN A 180 6.69 -43.10 35.53
CA GLN A 180 5.64 -43.99 35.00
C GLN A 180 4.84 -43.32 33.87
N ASN A 181 5.14 -42.05 33.60
CA ASN A 181 4.40 -41.25 32.62
C ASN A 181 5.33 -40.55 31.66
N LEU A 182 4.92 -40.50 30.40
CA LEU A 182 5.52 -39.67 29.35
C LEU A 182 4.91 -38.26 29.42
N SER A 183 5.73 -37.23 29.48
CA SER A 183 5.27 -35.86 29.67
C SER A 183 5.99 -34.87 28.77
N THR A 184 5.28 -33.89 28.28
CA THR A 184 5.84 -32.75 27.54
C THR A 184 5.32 -31.44 28.13
N MET A 185 5.90 -30.32 27.72
CA MET A 185 5.47 -28.96 28.13
C MET A 185 4.94 -28.19 26.93
N ARG A 186 3.92 -27.40 27.17
CA ARG A 186 3.39 -26.43 26.17
C ARG A 186 3.33 -25.03 26.78
N SER A 187 4.12 -24.11 26.24
CA SER A 187 4.06 -22.69 26.59
C SER A 187 2.85 -22.05 25.91
N MET A 188 1.93 -21.51 26.71
CA MET A 188 0.68 -20.93 26.27
C MET A 188 0.60 -19.47 26.67
N LEU A 189 0.39 -18.59 25.68
CA LEU A 189 0.17 -17.17 25.90
C LEU A 189 -1.26 -16.93 26.42
N ILE A 190 -1.39 -16.12 27.46
CA ILE A 190 -2.67 -15.70 28.05
C ILE A 190 -2.86 -14.22 27.77
N ALA A 191 -4.05 -13.82 27.32
CA ALA A 191 -4.42 -12.42 27.13
C ALA A 191 -5.77 -12.08 27.78
N GLY A 192 -5.85 -10.87 28.33
CA GLY A 192 -7.07 -10.29 28.87
C GLY A 192 -7.81 -9.46 27.83
N ILE A 193 -9.15 -9.57 27.82
CA ILE A 193 -10.03 -8.88 26.88
C ILE A 193 -11.25 -8.28 27.61
N ASP A 194 -11.93 -7.31 27.00
CA ASP A 194 -13.32 -6.97 27.34
C ASP A 194 -14.25 -7.85 26.48
N PRO A 195 -14.92 -8.87 27.05
CA PRO A 195 -15.72 -9.81 26.27
C PRO A 195 -16.84 -9.15 25.46
N GLU A 196 -17.48 -8.09 25.99
CA GLU A 196 -18.54 -7.38 25.29
C GLU A 196 -18.03 -6.64 24.06
N GLN A 197 -16.84 -6.05 24.16
CA GLN A 197 -16.25 -5.29 23.06
C GLN A 197 -15.66 -6.22 21.99
N GLU A 198 -15.08 -7.35 22.36
CA GLU A 198 -14.60 -8.35 21.40
C GLU A 198 -15.74 -9.03 20.66
N ALA A 199 -16.85 -9.33 21.32
CA ALA A 199 -18.06 -9.82 20.67
C ALA A 199 -18.54 -8.85 19.56
N LYS A 200 -18.49 -7.53 19.83
CA LYS A 200 -18.89 -6.50 18.85
C LYS A 200 -17.85 -6.28 17.75
N LEU A 201 -16.55 -6.47 18.04
CA LEU A 201 -15.48 -6.18 17.10
C LEU A 201 -15.29 -7.30 16.08
N VAL A 202 -15.28 -8.55 16.53
CA VAL A 202 -14.91 -9.73 15.73
C VAL A 202 -15.92 -10.89 15.84
N GLY A 203 -17.05 -10.73 16.54
CA GLY A 203 -18.04 -11.80 16.70
C GLY A 203 -17.50 -12.97 17.54
N LEU A 204 -16.70 -12.70 18.58
CA LEU A 204 -16.05 -13.74 19.36
C LEU A 204 -17.05 -14.65 20.10
N ASP A 205 -18.21 -14.13 20.51
CA ASP A 205 -19.30 -14.89 21.12
C ASP A 205 -19.96 -15.86 20.14
N GLU A 206 -20.02 -15.53 18.86
CA GLU A 206 -20.55 -16.41 17.80
C GLU A 206 -19.53 -17.47 17.37
N ALA A 207 -18.24 -17.28 17.67
CA ALA A 207 -17.16 -18.22 17.37
C ALA A 207 -16.99 -19.33 18.41
N ILE A 208 -17.80 -19.35 19.47
CA ILE A 208 -17.75 -20.40 20.50
C ILE A 208 -18.19 -21.75 19.92
N VAL A 209 -17.35 -22.75 20.14
CA VAL A 209 -17.61 -24.12 19.68
C VAL A 209 -18.70 -24.74 20.56
N GLU A 210 -19.80 -25.20 19.96
CA GLU A 210 -20.86 -25.91 20.66
C GLU A 210 -20.43 -27.33 21.06
N LEU A 211 -19.81 -27.49 22.23
CA LEU A 211 -19.27 -28.74 22.73
C LEU A 211 -19.48 -28.88 24.23
N GLY A 212 -20.19 -29.85 24.68
CA GLY A 212 -20.40 -30.11 26.11
C GLY A 212 -21.02 -28.92 26.86
N THR A 213 -20.27 -28.37 27.82
CA THR A 213 -20.66 -27.18 28.62
C THR A 213 -19.99 -25.90 28.15
N SER A 214 -19.39 -25.93 26.96
CA SER A 214 -18.70 -24.76 26.35
C SER A 214 -19.63 -23.57 26.25
N ARG A 215 -19.18 -22.42 26.72
CA ARG A 215 -19.96 -21.18 26.71
C ARG A 215 -19.03 -19.96 26.61
N TYR A 216 -19.61 -18.84 26.27
CA TYR A 216 -18.95 -17.53 26.34
C TYR A 216 -18.93 -16.98 27.76
N PHE A 217 -18.18 -15.90 28.00
CA PHE A 217 -18.15 -15.20 29.28
C PHE A 217 -19.53 -14.68 29.69
N SER A 218 -19.80 -14.73 30.98
CA SER A 218 -21.00 -14.14 31.60
C SER A 218 -20.61 -13.02 32.56
N SER A 219 -21.54 -12.17 32.91
CA SER A 219 -21.33 -11.09 33.88
C SER A 219 -21.13 -11.55 35.33
N SER A 220 -21.19 -12.84 35.58
CA SER A 220 -21.10 -13.46 36.92
C SER A 220 -19.87 -14.37 37.04
N GLU A 221 -18.83 -14.15 36.28
CA GLU A 221 -17.59 -14.93 36.44
C GLU A 221 -16.89 -14.58 37.75
N GLU A 222 -16.48 -15.61 38.47
CA GLU A 222 -15.82 -15.46 39.77
C GLU A 222 -14.29 -15.63 39.63
N ILE A 223 -13.55 -14.74 40.25
CA ILE A 223 -12.10 -14.85 40.39
C ILE A 223 -11.85 -15.19 41.87
N SER A 224 -11.13 -16.25 42.14
CA SER A 224 -10.79 -16.67 43.52
C SER A 224 -9.30 -16.62 43.78
N HIS A 225 -8.93 -16.41 45.05
CA HIS A 225 -7.57 -16.36 45.52
C HIS A 225 -7.41 -17.33 46.69
N GLU A 226 -6.75 -18.44 46.48
CA GLU A 226 -6.54 -19.46 47.48
C GLU A 226 -5.06 -19.53 47.90
N PRO A 227 -4.74 -19.64 49.21
CA PRO A 227 -3.36 -19.81 49.62
C PRO A 227 -2.81 -21.15 49.12
N VAL A 228 -1.53 -21.18 48.71
CA VAL A 228 -0.86 -22.39 48.19
C VAL A 228 -0.83 -23.51 49.23
N PHE A 229 -0.78 -23.12 50.53
CA PHE A 229 -0.83 -24.05 51.66
C PHE A 229 -1.43 -23.34 52.87
N GLU A 230 -2.10 -24.12 53.71
CA GLU A 230 -2.61 -23.63 54.98
C GLU A 230 -1.47 -23.69 56.01
N SER A 231 -1.20 -22.58 56.71
CA SER A 231 -0.23 -22.55 57.80
C SER A 231 -0.71 -21.62 58.93
N ASP A 232 -0.67 -22.14 60.16
CA ASP A 232 -0.97 -21.35 61.37
C ASP A 232 0.19 -20.40 61.82
N GLU A 233 1.37 -20.49 61.13
CA GLU A 233 2.60 -19.78 61.51
C GLU A 233 2.87 -18.55 60.61
N ILE A 234 2.19 -18.38 59.51
CA ILE A 234 2.36 -17.30 58.50
C ILE A 234 1.05 -16.56 58.39
N ASP A 235 1.07 -15.25 58.43
CA ASP A 235 -0.15 -14.45 58.21
C ASP A 235 -0.66 -14.66 56.78
N GLU A 236 -1.95 -14.79 56.61
CA GLU A 236 -2.64 -15.08 55.33
C GLU A 236 -2.32 -14.04 54.22
N GLU A 237 -1.99 -12.82 54.66
CA GLU A 237 -1.57 -11.73 53.76
C GLU A 237 -0.17 -11.93 53.16
N ASP A 238 0.71 -12.68 53.86
CA ASP A 238 2.09 -12.96 53.46
C ASP A 238 2.24 -14.29 52.70
N MET A 239 1.18 -15.07 52.56
CA MET A 239 1.17 -16.34 51.82
C MET A 239 1.06 -16.14 50.31
N ALA A 240 1.81 -16.94 49.57
CA ALA A 240 1.63 -17.04 48.11
C ALA A 240 0.20 -17.54 47.79
N LYS A 241 -0.51 -16.87 46.90
CA LYS A 241 -1.89 -17.18 46.52
C LYS A 241 -1.96 -17.64 45.08
N ILE A 242 -2.78 -18.65 44.83
CA ILE A 242 -3.14 -19.09 43.46
C ILE A 242 -4.34 -18.29 43.04
N THR A 243 -4.26 -17.69 41.89
CA THR A 243 -5.40 -16.97 41.26
C THR A 243 -6.11 -17.89 40.30
N SER A 244 -7.33 -18.30 40.64
CA SER A 244 -8.20 -19.09 39.71
C SER A 244 -9.15 -18.16 38.98
N PHE A 245 -9.26 -18.31 37.66
CA PHE A 245 -10.02 -17.41 36.80
C PHE A 245 -10.55 -18.11 35.53
N PRO A 246 -11.65 -17.61 34.91
CA PRO A 246 -12.24 -18.21 33.73
C PRO A 246 -11.41 -17.94 32.50
N VAL A 247 -11.30 -18.95 31.59
CA VAL A 247 -10.67 -18.81 30.29
C VAL A 247 -11.50 -19.49 29.20
N ILE A 248 -11.49 -18.87 28.00
CA ILE A 248 -11.83 -19.55 26.75
C ILE A 248 -10.55 -19.91 26.02
N VAL A 249 -10.52 -21.08 25.38
CA VAL A 249 -9.31 -21.65 24.78
C VAL A 249 -9.49 -21.78 23.28
N SER A 250 -8.47 -21.40 22.51
CA SER A 250 -8.44 -21.57 21.05
C SER A 250 -8.40 -23.06 20.69
N ASN A 251 -9.19 -23.47 19.70
CA ASN A 251 -9.15 -24.81 19.14
C ASN A 251 -8.14 -25.01 18.00
N GLN A 252 -7.26 -24.02 17.76
CA GLN A 252 -6.27 -24.05 16.69
C GLN A 252 -4.84 -24.15 17.25
N ALA A 253 -4.05 -25.08 16.70
CA ALA A 253 -2.62 -25.15 16.89
C ALA A 253 -1.93 -24.54 15.66
N TYR A 254 -0.98 -23.65 15.88
CA TYR A 254 -0.22 -22.98 14.81
C TYR A 254 1.24 -23.42 14.74
N ALA A 255 1.81 -23.92 15.83
CA ALA A 255 3.15 -24.46 15.91
C ALA A 255 3.13 -25.99 15.82
N GLU A 256 4.15 -26.58 15.23
CA GLU A 256 4.28 -28.03 15.06
C GLU A 256 5.46 -28.55 15.89
N LYS A 257 5.20 -29.50 16.80
CA LYS A 257 6.21 -30.15 17.62
C LYS A 257 5.83 -31.60 17.94
N ASP A 258 6.35 -32.55 17.17
CA ASP A 258 6.19 -33.97 17.45
C ASP A 258 7.17 -34.41 18.55
N VAL A 259 6.81 -35.44 19.29
CA VAL A 259 7.62 -35.95 20.39
C VAL A 259 7.78 -37.47 20.29
N ASN A 260 9.02 -37.92 20.30
CA ASN A 260 9.40 -39.33 20.39
C ASN A 260 9.90 -39.66 21.78
N TYR A 261 9.52 -40.81 22.30
CA TYR A 261 10.09 -41.39 23.51
C TYR A 261 10.66 -42.74 23.19
N LYS A 262 11.86 -43.01 23.78
CA LYS A 262 12.50 -44.30 23.74
C LYS A 262 12.91 -44.68 25.17
N ILE A 263 12.42 -45.79 25.67
CA ILE A 263 12.77 -46.36 26.96
C ILE A 263 13.76 -47.51 26.75
N GLU A 264 14.92 -47.39 27.36
CA GLU A 264 15.99 -48.37 27.25
C GLU A 264 16.41 -48.81 28.67
N ARG A 265 16.54 -50.13 28.88
CA ARG A 265 17.15 -50.72 30.07
C ARG A 265 18.67 -50.76 29.85
N LEU A 266 19.38 -50.14 30.75
CA LEU A 266 20.87 -50.16 30.70
C LEU A 266 21.42 -51.48 31.23
N ASP A 267 22.48 -51.96 30.58
CA ASP A 267 23.17 -53.17 31.02
C ASP A 267 24.05 -52.88 32.23
N ILE A 268 23.40 -52.65 33.39
CA ILE A 268 24.03 -52.35 34.67
C ILE A 268 23.41 -53.25 35.73
N PRO A 269 24.21 -53.94 36.56
CA PRO A 269 23.69 -54.71 37.69
C PRO A 269 23.01 -53.74 38.68
N PHE A 270 21.69 -53.86 38.85
CA PHE A 270 20.93 -52.99 39.73
C PHE A 270 19.80 -53.82 40.39
N ASP A 271 20.12 -54.39 41.54
CA ASP A 271 19.20 -55.13 42.35
C ASP A 271 19.43 -54.76 43.86
N ARG A 272 18.71 -55.44 44.77
CA ARG A 272 18.75 -55.13 46.18
C ARG A 272 20.13 -55.17 46.82
N GLU A 273 20.97 -56.04 46.34
CA GLU A 273 22.29 -56.25 46.93
C GLU A 273 23.32 -55.30 46.33
N THR A 274 23.13 -54.94 45.06
CA THR A 274 24.10 -54.15 44.28
C THR A 274 23.78 -52.64 44.17
N ALA A 275 22.56 -52.23 44.38
CA ALA A 275 22.09 -50.83 44.11
C ALA A 275 22.96 -49.75 44.74
N SER A 276 23.36 -49.91 46.02
CA SER A 276 24.19 -48.89 46.71
C SER A 276 25.57 -48.76 46.10
N GLU A 277 26.24 -49.89 45.88
CA GLU A 277 27.58 -49.94 45.27
C GLU A 277 27.59 -49.47 43.85
N THR A 278 26.54 -49.81 43.10
CA THR A 278 26.34 -49.38 41.69
C THR A 278 26.19 -47.88 41.63
N LEU A 279 25.38 -47.23 42.45
CA LEU A 279 25.19 -45.79 42.44
C LEU A 279 26.47 -45.02 42.79
N GLU A 280 27.23 -45.50 43.77
CA GLU A 280 28.53 -44.90 44.15
C GLU A 280 29.54 -45.00 42.99
N LYS A 281 29.60 -46.15 42.34
CA LYS A 281 30.46 -46.37 41.16
C LYS A 281 30.06 -45.50 39.97
N LEU A 282 28.75 -45.35 39.69
CA LEU A 282 28.26 -44.52 38.62
C LEU A 282 28.59 -43.03 38.85
N GLU A 283 28.50 -42.58 40.12
CA GLU A 283 28.89 -41.22 40.48
C GLU A 283 30.41 -41.01 40.32
N GLU A 284 31.24 -41.98 40.68
CA GLU A 284 32.68 -41.91 40.46
C GLU A 284 33.09 -41.93 38.99
N GLU A 285 32.39 -42.63 38.14
CA GLU A 285 32.63 -42.72 36.66
C GLU A 285 32.11 -41.48 35.88
N GLY A 286 31.37 -40.55 36.55
CA GLY A 286 30.92 -39.31 35.94
C GLY A 286 29.41 -39.13 35.80
N GLY A 287 28.62 -40.00 36.41
CA GLY A 287 27.16 -39.89 36.51
C GLY A 287 26.46 -39.96 35.16
N ALA A 288 25.61 -38.96 34.84
CA ALA A 288 24.84 -38.91 33.61
C ALA A 288 25.72 -39.05 32.35
N LYS A 289 26.89 -38.40 32.31
CA LYS A 289 27.81 -38.48 31.14
C LYS A 289 28.33 -39.87 30.90
N TYR A 290 28.51 -40.67 31.94
CA TYR A 290 28.91 -42.06 31.80
C TYR A 290 27.73 -42.91 31.34
N LEU A 291 26.53 -42.70 31.90
CA LEU A 291 25.31 -43.37 31.49
C LEU A 291 24.94 -43.11 30.00
N ASP A 292 25.25 -41.93 29.47
CA ASP A 292 25.08 -41.62 28.03
C ASP A 292 25.94 -42.54 27.10
N THR A 293 27.06 -43.05 27.62
CA THR A 293 27.97 -43.90 26.83
C THR A 293 27.58 -45.38 26.81
N LEU A 294 26.63 -45.76 27.65
CA LEU A 294 26.24 -47.16 27.81
C LEU A 294 25.21 -47.58 26.74
N GLU A 295 25.35 -48.79 26.25
CA GLU A 295 24.34 -49.42 25.43
C GLU A 295 23.16 -49.88 26.31
N GLY A 296 21.94 -49.72 25.78
CA GLY A 296 20.71 -50.15 26.42
C GLY A 296 19.87 -51.03 25.53
N GLU A 297 19.13 -51.94 26.09
CA GLU A 297 18.10 -52.73 25.41
C GLU A 297 16.83 -51.91 25.34
N THR A 298 16.31 -51.68 24.11
CA THR A 298 15.05 -50.93 23.91
C THR A 298 13.88 -51.77 24.44
N VAL A 299 13.12 -51.18 25.38
CA VAL A 299 11.95 -51.80 25.98
C VAL A 299 10.70 -51.34 25.23
N GLU A 300 10.53 -50.03 25.10
CA GLU A 300 9.38 -49.45 24.44
C GLU A 300 9.77 -48.18 23.68
N THR A 301 8.91 -47.83 22.68
CA THR A 301 9.03 -46.59 21.92
C THR A 301 7.64 -46.02 21.65
N TYR A 302 7.53 -44.70 21.80
CA TYR A 302 6.29 -43.94 21.54
C TYR A 302 6.56 -42.81 20.59
N HIS A 303 5.55 -42.50 19.78
CA HIS A 303 5.58 -41.35 18.87
C HIS A 303 4.24 -40.63 18.99
N PHE A 304 4.28 -39.33 19.27
CA PHE A 304 3.13 -38.47 19.36
C PHE A 304 3.28 -37.33 18.37
N THR A 305 2.30 -37.17 17.49
CA THR A 305 2.19 -36.04 16.60
C THR A 305 1.66 -34.81 17.34
N GLU A 306 1.95 -33.61 16.84
CA GLU A 306 1.40 -32.37 17.42
C GLU A 306 -0.14 -32.42 17.52
N GLN A 307 -0.81 -32.96 16.52
CA GLN A 307 -2.28 -33.07 16.52
C GLN A 307 -2.81 -33.93 17.69
N GLU A 308 -2.12 -35.02 17.99
CA GLU A 308 -2.46 -35.87 19.15
C GLU A 308 -2.18 -35.13 20.44
N ILE A 309 -1.01 -34.50 20.57
CA ILE A 309 -0.62 -33.72 21.76
C ILE A 309 -1.59 -32.57 22.00
N PHE A 310 -2.00 -31.88 20.94
CA PHE A 310 -2.97 -30.80 21.04
C PHE A 310 -4.36 -31.30 21.49
N SER A 311 -4.80 -32.45 20.98
CA SER A 311 -6.01 -33.11 21.49
C SER A 311 -5.92 -33.44 22.98
N TYR A 312 -4.79 -34.01 23.44
CA TYR A 312 -4.55 -34.24 24.86
C TYR A 312 -4.60 -32.96 25.68
N LEU A 313 -4.02 -31.86 25.15
CA LEU A 313 -4.04 -30.55 25.80
C LEU A 313 -5.48 -30.05 26.00
N LEU A 314 -6.29 -30.05 24.95
CA LEU A 314 -7.69 -29.59 25.01
C LEU A 314 -8.50 -30.43 26.01
N ASN A 315 -8.32 -31.75 25.96
CA ASN A 315 -9.00 -32.66 26.87
C ASN A 315 -8.55 -32.43 28.33
N SER A 316 -7.26 -32.25 28.55
CA SER A 316 -6.70 -32.04 29.90
C SER A 316 -7.15 -30.71 30.54
N ILE A 317 -7.22 -29.62 29.74
CA ILE A 317 -7.66 -28.30 30.21
C ILE A 317 -9.16 -28.30 30.52
N SER A 318 -9.97 -28.94 29.67
CA SER A 318 -11.44 -28.89 29.78
C SER A 318 -12.06 -29.98 30.64
N GLY A 319 -11.39 -31.10 30.81
CA GLY A 319 -11.94 -32.30 31.43
C GLY A 319 -12.99 -33.00 30.57
N ILE A 320 -13.13 -32.65 29.30
CA ILE A 320 -14.00 -33.29 28.32
C ILE A 320 -13.22 -33.73 27.09
N ASP A 321 -13.66 -34.79 26.46
CA ASP A 321 -13.11 -35.24 25.18
C ASP A 321 -13.54 -34.26 24.08
N TYR A 322 -12.58 -33.59 23.46
CA TYR A 322 -12.84 -32.53 22.44
C TYR A 322 -13.57 -33.04 21.20
N GLN A 323 -13.46 -34.36 20.88
CA GLN A 323 -14.13 -34.94 19.71
C GLN A 323 -15.57 -35.33 19.98
N THR A 324 -15.86 -35.79 21.19
CA THR A 324 -17.19 -36.37 21.55
C THR A 324 -18.01 -35.46 22.46
N GLY A 325 -17.37 -34.54 23.19
CA GLY A 325 -18.02 -33.70 24.23
C GLY A 325 -18.37 -34.42 25.52
N GLU A 326 -17.98 -35.67 25.66
CA GLU A 326 -18.24 -36.47 26.88
C GLU A 326 -17.11 -36.18 27.92
N PRO A 327 -17.45 -36.28 29.22
CA PRO A 327 -16.42 -36.15 30.26
C PRO A 327 -15.31 -37.19 30.13
N VAL A 328 -14.06 -36.73 30.26
CA VAL A 328 -12.90 -37.63 30.25
C VAL A 328 -12.89 -38.44 31.55
N THR A 329 -12.52 -39.73 31.50
CA THR A 329 -12.50 -40.61 32.71
C THR A 329 -11.44 -40.11 33.71
N GLU A 330 -11.67 -40.36 35.01
CA GLU A 330 -10.71 -40.03 36.05
C GLU A 330 -9.33 -40.63 35.81
N ASP A 331 -9.23 -41.81 35.19
CA ASP A 331 -7.98 -42.45 34.82
C ASP A 331 -7.19 -41.62 33.79
N TYR A 332 -7.85 -40.97 32.88
CA TYR A 332 -7.21 -40.06 31.92
C TYR A 332 -6.61 -38.84 32.58
N LEU A 333 -7.27 -38.28 33.57
CA LEU A 333 -6.76 -37.11 34.35
C LEU A 333 -5.74 -37.52 35.43
N GLN A 334 -5.79 -38.76 35.91
CA GLN A 334 -4.99 -39.27 37.05
C GLN A 334 -3.74 -40.05 36.63
N THR A 335 -3.48 -40.27 35.36
CA THR A 335 -2.18 -40.79 34.86
C THR A 335 -1.01 -39.87 35.21
N GLY A 336 -1.30 -38.68 35.71
CA GLY A 336 -0.35 -37.73 36.25
C GLY A 336 -0.03 -37.95 37.70
N ASN A 337 1.24 -38.01 38.04
CA ASN A 337 1.89 -37.95 39.33
C ASN A 337 1.06 -37.27 40.43
N PRO A 338 1.02 -37.75 41.69
CA PRO A 338 0.40 -37.07 42.83
C PRO A 338 0.97 -35.69 43.18
N LEU A 339 1.96 -35.22 42.45
CA LEU A 339 2.42 -33.82 42.39
C LEU A 339 1.79 -33.09 41.20
N GLN A 340 0.55 -33.35 40.88
CA GLN A 340 -0.22 -32.49 39.99
C GLN A 340 -0.10 -31.06 40.53
N MET A 341 0.70 -30.23 39.87
CA MET A 341 0.81 -28.83 40.30
C MET A 341 -0.60 -28.27 40.21
N SER A 342 -1.19 -27.92 41.34
CA SER A 342 -2.50 -27.31 41.39
C SER A 342 -2.51 -25.89 40.77
N HIS A 343 -1.37 -25.48 40.22
CA HIS A 343 -1.17 -24.13 39.70
C HIS A 343 0.02 -24.08 38.73
N LEU A 344 -0.02 -23.11 37.83
CA LEU A 344 1.05 -22.76 36.92
C LEU A 344 1.76 -21.51 37.38
N SER A 345 3.06 -21.38 37.06
CA SER A 345 3.85 -20.19 37.41
C SER A 345 4.14 -19.39 36.14
N MET A 346 4.02 -18.06 36.27
CA MET A 346 4.41 -17.13 35.20
C MET A 346 5.68 -16.39 35.65
N ILE A 347 6.82 -16.72 35.07
CA ILE A 347 8.12 -16.18 35.49
C ILE A 347 8.62 -15.11 34.52
N TYR A 348 8.54 -15.37 33.24
CA TYR A 348 9.10 -14.50 32.22
C TYR A 348 8.06 -14.17 31.15
N ARG A 349 8.23 -13.00 30.49
CA ARG A 349 7.51 -12.58 29.32
C ARG A 349 8.46 -12.00 28.27
N PRO A 350 8.19 -12.15 26.98
CA PRO A 350 9.08 -11.65 25.94
C PRO A 350 8.90 -10.13 25.77
N SER A 351 9.99 -9.42 25.44
CA SER A 351 9.91 -8.02 25.01
C SER A 351 9.39 -7.90 23.59
N ALA A 352 9.06 -6.67 23.17
CA ALA A 352 8.80 -6.38 21.77
C ALA A 352 10.04 -6.64 20.89
N LEU A 353 9.82 -6.91 19.61
CA LEU A 353 10.88 -7.00 18.61
C LEU A 353 11.51 -5.62 18.38
N GLU A 354 12.83 -5.59 18.24
CA GLU A 354 13.55 -4.39 17.86
C GLU A 354 14.18 -4.57 16.47
N TYR A 355 14.12 -3.51 15.66
CA TYR A 355 14.62 -3.52 14.31
C TYR A 355 15.72 -2.47 14.09
N GLU A 356 16.57 -2.73 13.09
CA GLU A 356 17.53 -1.77 12.54
C GLU A 356 17.28 -1.61 11.04
N SER A 357 17.25 -0.37 10.54
CA SER A 357 17.08 -0.11 9.12
C SER A 357 18.34 -0.50 8.35
N VAL A 358 18.19 -1.34 7.32
CA VAL A 358 19.28 -1.82 6.46
C VAL A 358 18.97 -1.55 5.00
N THR A 359 20.00 -1.64 4.15
CA THR A 359 19.82 -1.45 2.70
C THR A 359 19.22 -2.70 2.08
N SER A 360 18.11 -2.53 1.37
CA SER A 360 17.46 -3.64 0.65
C SER A 360 18.36 -4.19 -0.47
N PRO A 361 18.51 -5.51 -0.59
CA PRO A 361 19.17 -6.16 -1.73
C PRO A 361 18.44 -5.88 -3.05
N TYR A 362 17.11 -5.73 -3.01
CA TYR A 362 16.26 -5.48 -4.17
C TYR A 362 15.30 -4.30 -3.93
N PRO A 363 15.81 -3.04 -3.90
CA PRO A 363 15.03 -1.85 -3.50
C PRO A 363 13.88 -1.52 -4.48
N GLU A 364 13.90 -2.05 -5.71
CA GLU A 364 12.80 -1.88 -6.66
C GLU A 364 11.57 -2.71 -6.29
N ARG A 365 11.76 -3.86 -5.63
CA ARG A 365 10.68 -4.75 -5.18
C ARG A 365 10.33 -4.51 -3.73
N TRP A 366 11.34 -4.35 -2.86
CA TRP A 366 11.20 -4.10 -1.43
C TRP A 366 11.96 -2.82 -1.07
N PRO A 367 11.32 -1.66 -1.14
CA PRO A 367 11.95 -0.38 -0.83
C PRO A 367 12.26 -0.20 0.66
N PHE A 368 11.58 -0.96 1.54
CA PHE A 368 11.80 -0.96 2.97
C PHE A 368 12.37 -2.30 3.40
N SER A 369 13.46 -2.24 4.16
CA SER A 369 14.12 -3.42 4.70
C SER A 369 14.72 -3.14 6.06
N TYR A 370 14.57 -4.12 6.94
CA TYR A 370 15.01 -4.06 8.32
C TYR A 370 15.72 -5.35 8.71
N GLN A 371 16.59 -5.28 9.71
CA GLN A 371 17.22 -6.43 10.33
C GLN A 371 16.73 -6.54 11.77
N LEU A 372 16.39 -7.75 12.20
CA LEU A 372 16.07 -8.04 13.59
C LEU A 372 17.31 -7.90 14.47
N LYS A 373 17.14 -7.28 15.64
CA LYS A 373 18.16 -7.27 16.67
C LYS A 373 18.10 -8.55 17.49
N THR A 374 19.26 -8.98 17.96
CA THR A 374 19.40 -10.13 18.85
C THR A 374 19.84 -9.67 20.23
N PHE A 375 19.38 -10.39 21.25
CA PHE A 375 19.65 -10.10 22.65
C PHE A 375 20.21 -11.34 23.36
N ALA A 376 21.07 -11.13 24.34
CA ALA A 376 21.47 -12.21 25.23
C ALA A 376 20.25 -12.71 26.01
N ASN A 377 20.04 -14.03 25.99
CA ASN A 377 18.98 -14.72 26.71
C ASN A 377 19.62 -15.51 27.90
N GLU A 378 19.45 -14.99 29.11
CA GLU A 378 20.04 -15.60 30.31
C GLU A 378 19.39 -16.95 30.65
N ILE A 379 18.17 -17.22 30.16
CA ILE A 379 17.44 -18.47 30.40
C ILE A 379 18.06 -19.60 29.58
N SER A 380 18.23 -19.37 28.27
CA SER A 380 18.80 -20.37 27.37
C SER A 380 20.32 -20.37 27.31
N GLY A 381 20.96 -19.31 27.84
CA GLY A 381 22.42 -19.11 27.75
C GLY A 381 22.90 -18.69 26.36
N ASN A 382 22.01 -18.43 25.42
CA ASN A 382 22.23 -18.08 24.02
C ASN A 382 21.69 -16.66 23.68
N HIS A 383 21.47 -16.36 22.43
CA HIS A 383 20.81 -15.15 21.96
C HIS A 383 19.39 -15.47 21.47
N SER A 384 18.48 -14.49 21.56
CA SER A 384 17.11 -14.57 21.07
C SER A 384 16.69 -13.26 20.42
N PHE A 385 15.56 -13.23 19.71
CA PHE A 385 15.04 -12.01 19.10
C PHE A 385 14.29 -11.10 20.09
N ARG A 386 13.95 -11.63 21.27
CA ARG A 386 13.23 -10.92 22.33
C ARG A 386 13.96 -11.07 23.65
N LYS A 387 13.98 -10.01 24.46
CA LYS A 387 14.54 -10.09 25.80
C LYS A 387 13.58 -10.82 26.74
N PRO A 388 14.04 -11.73 27.57
CA PRO A 388 13.23 -12.25 28.68
C PRO A 388 13.08 -11.18 29.77
N ASN A 389 11.88 -10.68 29.97
CA ASN A 389 11.55 -9.78 31.08
C ASN A 389 10.92 -10.60 32.20
N GLU A 390 11.45 -10.44 33.41
CA GLU A 390 10.94 -11.13 34.60
C GLU A 390 9.60 -10.52 35.02
N PHE A 391 8.62 -11.37 35.37
CA PHE A 391 7.39 -10.93 35.99
C PHE A 391 7.69 -10.31 37.37
N GLY A 392 6.97 -9.25 37.70
CA GLY A 392 7.06 -8.67 39.02
C GLY A 392 6.55 -9.61 40.11
N PHE A 393 7.08 -9.43 41.33
CA PHE A 393 6.58 -10.14 42.50
C PHE A 393 5.18 -9.61 42.86
N ILE A 394 4.22 -10.53 43.05
CA ILE A 394 2.90 -10.21 43.55
C ILE A 394 2.89 -10.39 45.07
N ASN A 395 1.88 -9.85 45.76
CA ASN A 395 1.71 -9.87 47.22
C ASN A 395 2.09 -11.23 47.82
N GLY A 396 3.14 -11.26 48.65
CA GLY A 396 3.68 -12.50 49.26
C GLY A 396 5.03 -12.95 48.73
N GLY A 397 5.67 -12.22 47.79
CA GLY A 397 7.10 -12.40 47.46
C GLY A 397 7.41 -13.52 46.48
N GLY A 398 6.49 -13.84 45.57
CA GLY A 398 6.68 -14.82 44.51
C GLY A 398 6.13 -14.36 43.17
N TYR A 399 6.39 -15.14 42.11
CA TYR A 399 5.80 -14.94 40.79
C TYR A 399 4.30 -15.25 40.83
N PRO A 400 3.52 -14.72 39.86
CA PRO A 400 2.10 -15.03 39.72
C PRO A 400 1.88 -16.55 39.58
N LEU A 401 1.08 -17.10 40.51
CA LEU A 401 0.61 -18.48 40.46
C LEU A 401 -0.83 -18.47 39.97
N ILE A 402 -1.10 -19.23 38.96
CA ILE A 402 -2.38 -19.20 38.25
C ILE A 402 -3.00 -20.58 38.12
N ASP A 403 -4.34 -20.62 38.07
CA ASP A 403 -5.15 -21.80 37.81
C ASP A 403 -6.28 -21.45 36.83
N PRO A 404 -6.02 -21.49 35.49
CA PRO A 404 -7.00 -21.16 34.48
C PRO A 404 -8.15 -22.16 34.48
N GLN A 405 -9.38 -21.68 34.71
CA GLN A 405 -10.60 -22.49 34.70
C GLN A 405 -11.28 -22.42 33.34
N TRP A 406 -11.28 -23.50 32.58
CA TRP A 406 -11.91 -23.57 31.29
C TRP A 406 -13.42 -23.35 31.38
N ILE A 407 -13.95 -22.48 30.51
CA ILE A 407 -15.39 -22.25 30.33
C ILE A 407 -15.89 -22.52 28.91
N GLY A 408 -15.01 -22.51 27.91
CA GLY A 408 -15.37 -22.79 26.52
C GLY A 408 -14.19 -22.81 25.55
N PHE A 409 -14.44 -23.35 24.37
CA PHE A 409 -13.53 -23.30 23.23
C PHE A 409 -14.05 -22.29 22.20
N TYR A 410 -13.15 -21.61 21.52
CA TYR A 410 -13.50 -20.77 20.36
C TYR A 410 -12.69 -21.16 19.12
N ASP A 411 -13.28 -20.94 17.94
CA ASP A 411 -12.68 -21.23 16.64
C ASP A 411 -12.26 -19.90 15.95
N PRO A 412 -10.96 -19.57 15.90
CA PRO A 412 -10.47 -18.37 15.23
C PRO A 412 -10.84 -18.25 13.75
N SER A 413 -11.14 -19.37 13.08
CA SER A 413 -11.54 -19.37 11.67
C SER A 413 -12.94 -18.81 11.42
N GLN A 414 -13.78 -18.74 12.45
CA GLN A 414 -15.16 -18.27 12.43
C GLN A 414 -15.29 -16.77 12.74
N LEU A 415 -14.22 -16.13 13.17
CA LEU A 415 -14.23 -14.71 13.50
C LEU A 415 -14.49 -13.84 12.28
N GLU A 416 -15.21 -12.73 12.48
CA GLU A 416 -15.52 -11.70 11.49
C GLU A 416 -14.30 -10.79 11.23
N ILE A 417 -13.23 -11.37 10.72
CA ILE A 417 -11.99 -10.65 10.39
C ILE A 417 -11.85 -10.56 8.88
N SER A 418 -11.53 -9.37 8.36
CA SER A 418 -11.27 -9.17 6.92
C SER A 418 -10.18 -10.14 6.45
N LYS A 419 -10.47 -10.81 5.32
CA LYS A 419 -9.55 -11.72 4.61
C LYS A 419 -9.08 -11.12 3.27
N ASP A 420 -9.38 -9.84 3.00
CA ASP A 420 -8.92 -9.15 1.81
C ASP A 420 -7.44 -8.73 1.98
N PRO A 421 -6.50 -9.28 1.20
CA PRO A 421 -5.09 -8.98 1.36
C PRO A 421 -4.71 -7.52 1.09
N THR A 422 -5.64 -6.71 0.56
CA THR A 422 -5.39 -5.29 0.27
C THR A 422 -5.64 -4.35 1.46
N ASN A 423 -6.43 -4.80 2.44
CA ASN A 423 -6.80 -4.03 3.65
C ASN A 423 -6.71 -4.86 4.94
N GLU A 424 -6.12 -6.03 4.87
CA GLU A 424 -5.93 -6.91 6.03
C GLU A 424 -5.07 -6.22 7.09
N LEU A 425 -5.56 -6.19 8.33
CA LEU A 425 -4.84 -5.68 9.48
C LEU A 425 -4.29 -6.83 10.32
N PRO A 426 -3.19 -6.62 11.07
CA PRO A 426 -2.66 -7.60 12.00
C PRO A 426 -3.69 -7.95 13.07
N MET A 427 -3.88 -9.24 13.31
CA MET A 427 -4.78 -9.77 14.32
C MET A 427 -4.05 -10.83 15.18
N GLU A 428 -2.90 -10.44 15.72
CA GLU A 428 -2.04 -11.31 16.54
C GLU A 428 -2.76 -11.95 17.74
N THR A 429 -3.91 -11.38 18.14
CA THR A 429 -4.77 -11.95 19.19
C THR A 429 -5.37 -13.30 18.77
N TYR A 430 -5.55 -13.55 17.47
CA TYR A 430 -6.32 -14.69 16.97
C TYR A 430 -5.57 -15.55 15.97
N ARG A 431 -4.57 -14.99 15.27
CA ARG A 431 -3.77 -15.71 14.28
C ARG A 431 -2.34 -15.17 14.22
N PRO A 432 -1.35 -16.01 13.92
CA PRO A 432 0.02 -15.56 13.76
C PRO A 432 0.16 -14.70 12.50
N ASN A 433 1.15 -13.82 12.49
CA ASN A 433 1.53 -13.08 11.31
C ASN A 433 2.25 -13.98 10.30
N THR A 434 2.13 -13.63 9.02
CA THR A 434 2.81 -14.37 7.94
C THR A 434 4.20 -13.81 7.70
N ALA A 435 5.17 -14.69 7.43
CA ALA A 435 6.51 -14.34 6.96
C ALA A 435 6.96 -15.40 5.96
N GLU A 436 7.43 -14.97 4.78
CA GLU A 436 7.86 -15.84 3.70
C GLU A 436 9.35 -15.65 3.42
N LEU A 437 10.14 -16.70 3.48
CA LEU A 437 11.55 -16.67 3.09
C LEU A 437 11.67 -16.51 1.58
N VAL A 438 12.13 -15.35 1.12
CA VAL A 438 12.20 -14.98 -0.30
C VAL A 438 13.63 -14.92 -0.84
N LEU A 439 14.62 -14.68 0.04
CA LEU A 439 16.05 -14.70 -0.32
C LEU A 439 16.82 -15.47 0.76
N ASP A 440 17.81 -16.24 0.32
CA ASP A 440 18.74 -16.92 1.20
C ASP A 440 19.73 -15.94 1.88
N LYS A 441 20.59 -16.44 2.77
CA LYS A 441 21.66 -15.67 3.44
C LYS A 441 22.66 -15.01 2.46
N ASN A 442 22.73 -15.45 1.21
CA ASN A 442 23.57 -14.87 0.15
C ASN A 442 22.78 -13.96 -0.79
N GLU A 443 21.57 -13.54 -0.41
CA GLU A 443 20.67 -12.69 -1.19
C GLU A 443 20.16 -13.31 -2.51
N ASN A 444 20.26 -14.66 -2.67
CA ASN A 444 19.71 -15.34 -3.85
C ASN A 444 18.22 -15.60 -3.67
N PRO A 445 17.39 -15.39 -4.71
CA PRO A 445 15.95 -15.64 -4.64
C PRO A 445 15.61 -17.12 -4.41
N ILE A 446 14.71 -17.38 -3.47
CA ILE A 446 14.12 -18.70 -3.21
C ILE A 446 12.78 -18.76 -3.97
N ASN A 447 12.56 -19.84 -4.73
CA ASN A 447 11.34 -20.00 -5.53
C ASN A 447 10.92 -21.49 -5.59
N PRO A 448 9.74 -21.87 -5.06
CA PRO A 448 8.77 -20.99 -4.40
C PRO A 448 9.29 -20.47 -3.05
N PRO A 449 8.76 -19.33 -2.56
CA PRO A 449 9.03 -18.88 -1.19
C PRO A 449 8.59 -19.91 -0.15
N GLU A 450 9.31 -20.00 0.96
CA GLU A 450 9.01 -20.90 2.08
C GLU A 450 8.32 -20.11 3.19
N ILE A 451 7.25 -20.68 3.76
CA ILE A 451 6.45 -19.99 4.79
C ILE A 451 7.03 -20.34 6.17
N LEU A 452 7.41 -19.32 6.92
CA LEU A 452 7.82 -19.49 8.32
C LEU A 452 6.57 -19.68 9.19
N LYS A 453 6.57 -20.73 10.00
CA LYS A 453 5.56 -21.00 11.03
C LYS A 453 6.05 -20.54 12.40
N PRO A 454 5.17 -20.12 13.30
CA PRO A 454 5.56 -19.89 14.68
C PRO A 454 6.02 -21.21 15.35
N THR A 455 6.84 -21.09 16.38
CA THR A 455 7.27 -22.23 17.21
C THR A 455 6.76 -22.05 18.66
N PHE A 456 6.98 -23.03 19.53
CA PHE A 456 6.67 -22.90 20.96
C PHE A 456 7.71 -22.08 21.74
N ASP A 457 8.77 -21.59 21.07
CA ASP A 457 9.71 -20.65 21.68
C ASP A 457 9.09 -19.23 21.72
N GLN A 458 8.80 -18.78 22.95
CA GLN A 458 8.20 -17.47 23.21
C GLN A 458 9.12 -16.27 22.85
N PHE A 459 10.42 -16.48 22.65
CA PHE A 459 11.39 -15.43 22.33
C PHE A 459 11.76 -15.39 20.84
N ASN A 460 11.06 -16.17 20.02
CA ASN A 460 11.30 -16.24 18.56
C ASN A 460 10.73 -15.02 17.83
N PHE A 461 11.03 -14.92 16.53
CA PHE A 461 10.54 -13.87 15.61
C PHE A 461 9.02 -13.89 15.50
N LEU A 462 8.44 -15.01 15.07
CA LEU A 462 6.99 -15.18 15.07
C LEU A 462 6.51 -15.76 16.40
N SER A 463 5.55 -15.09 17.01
CA SER A 463 4.87 -15.59 18.21
C SER A 463 3.56 -16.29 17.88
N ASN A 464 3.20 -17.29 18.68
CA ASN A 464 1.86 -17.85 18.65
C ASN A 464 0.85 -16.80 19.18
N PRO A 465 -0.37 -16.76 18.66
CA PRO A 465 -1.43 -15.98 19.26
C PRO A 465 -1.78 -16.52 20.66
N PRO A 466 -2.44 -15.70 21.51
CA PRO A 466 -2.94 -16.18 22.80
C PRO A 466 -3.77 -17.44 22.67
N ALA A 467 -3.34 -18.50 23.33
CA ALA A 467 -4.08 -19.76 23.40
C ALA A 467 -5.27 -19.67 24.36
N MET A 468 -5.16 -18.80 25.36
CA MET A 468 -6.19 -18.57 26.37
C MET A 468 -6.58 -17.09 26.42
N LEU A 469 -7.88 -16.82 26.39
CA LEU A 469 -8.42 -15.47 26.62
C LEU A 469 -9.17 -15.42 27.93
N THR A 470 -8.96 -14.37 28.70
CA THR A 470 -9.59 -14.10 29.99
C THR A 470 -10.13 -12.66 30.06
N THR A 471 -10.58 -12.20 31.20
CA THR A 471 -11.11 -10.84 31.37
C THR A 471 -10.03 -9.82 31.71
N LEU A 472 -10.29 -8.53 31.51
CA LEU A 472 -9.39 -7.45 31.90
C LEU A 472 -9.15 -7.36 33.41
N GLU A 473 -10.12 -7.75 34.21
CA GLU A 473 -10.00 -7.77 35.67
C GLU A 473 -8.91 -8.75 36.11
N VAL A 474 -8.84 -9.92 35.45
CA VAL A 474 -7.74 -10.88 35.67
C VAL A 474 -6.39 -10.30 35.23
N ALA A 475 -6.36 -9.59 34.09
CA ALA A 475 -5.15 -8.95 33.60
C ALA A 475 -4.63 -7.89 34.58
N GLU A 476 -5.52 -7.08 35.23
CA GLU A 476 -5.16 -6.10 36.23
C GLU A 476 -4.59 -6.79 37.48
N ILE A 477 -5.18 -7.89 37.93
CA ILE A 477 -4.70 -8.68 39.06
C ILE A 477 -3.31 -9.25 38.83
N LEU A 478 -3.04 -9.78 37.61
CA LEU A 478 -1.78 -10.46 37.29
C LEU A 478 -0.67 -9.52 36.83
N SER A 479 -1.01 -8.40 36.13
CA SER A 479 -0.02 -7.49 35.53
C SER A 479 0.06 -6.12 36.21
N GLY A 480 -0.82 -5.80 37.17
CA GLY A 480 -0.85 -4.53 37.92
C GLY A 480 -1.70 -3.44 37.26
N ASP A 481 -1.49 -2.19 37.66
CA ASP A 481 -2.39 -1.04 37.41
C ASP A 481 -2.48 -0.64 35.93
N GLU A 482 -1.56 -1.02 35.07
CA GLU A 482 -1.51 -0.68 33.64
C GLU A 482 -1.50 -1.94 32.77
N PRO A 483 -2.54 -2.79 32.79
CA PRO A 483 -2.49 -4.12 32.20
C PRO A 483 -2.66 -4.13 30.67
N ILE A 484 -3.27 -3.09 30.07
CA ILE A 484 -3.70 -3.10 28.68
C ILE A 484 -2.53 -2.74 27.76
N SER A 485 -2.26 -3.60 26.78
CA SER A 485 -1.17 -3.46 25.80
C SER A 485 -1.59 -2.57 24.62
N ALA A 486 -2.82 -2.71 24.15
CA ALA A 486 -3.38 -1.88 23.07
C ALA A 486 -4.91 -1.88 23.10
N ILE A 487 -5.54 -0.86 22.49
CA ILE A 487 -6.99 -0.78 22.32
C ILE A 487 -7.29 -0.62 20.83
N ARG A 488 -8.14 -1.49 20.27
CA ARG A 488 -8.64 -1.41 18.91
C ARG A 488 -9.99 -0.69 18.94
N VAL A 489 -10.07 0.42 18.19
CA VAL A 489 -11.25 1.30 18.22
C VAL A 489 -11.97 1.27 16.88
N LYS A 490 -13.29 1.07 16.91
CA LYS A 490 -14.20 1.27 15.78
C LYS A 490 -14.95 2.59 15.97
N VAL A 491 -15.02 3.39 14.90
CA VAL A 491 -15.57 4.75 14.96
C VAL A 491 -16.90 4.83 14.22
N SER A 492 -17.97 5.26 14.90
CA SER A 492 -19.27 5.44 14.28
C SER A 492 -19.36 6.66 13.37
N GLY A 493 -20.14 6.56 12.29
CA GLY A 493 -20.35 7.65 11.34
C GLY A 493 -19.29 7.73 10.24
N VAL A 494 -18.48 6.71 10.08
CA VAL A 494 -17.42 6.61 9.08
C VAL A 494 -17.78 5.49 8.11
N PHE A 495 -18.65 5.82 7.13
CA PHE A 495 -19.18 4.81 6.20
C PHE A 495 -18.55 4.87 4.81
N ASP A 496 -17.81 5.93 4.49
CA ASP A 496 -17.25 6.15 3.16
C ASP A 496 -15.90 6.87 3.17
N LEU A 497 -15.20 6.80 2.05
CA LEU A 497 -13.97 7.54 1.82
C LEU A 497 -14.25 9.00 1.50
N SER A 498 -14.64 9.78 2.51
CA SER A 498 -14.95 11.21 2.40
C SER A 498 -14.09 12.08 3.32
N GLU A 499 -14.07 13.39 3.02
CA GLU A 499 -13.39 14.36 3.89
C GLU A 499 -14.09 14.48 5.26
N ASP A 500 -15.39 14.20 5.31
CA ASP A 500 -16.18 14.21 6.54
C ASP A 500 -15.82 13.01 7.42
N SER A 501 -15.75 11.79 6.88
CA SER A 501 -15.31 10.57 7.57
C SER A 501 -13.90 10.75 8.13
N GLN A 502 -12.98 11.27 7.33
CA GLN A 502 -11.61 11.55 7.79
C GLN A 502 -11.59 12.55 8.95
N SER A 503 -12.39 13.62 8.88
CA SER A 503 -12.46 14.62 9.95
C SER A 503 -13.00 14.05 11.27
N ILE A 504 -13.90 13.07 11.20
CA ILE A 504 -14.43 12.37 12.37
C ILE A 504 -13.34 11.52 13.01
N ILE A 505 -12.63 10.70 12.23
CA ILE A 505 -11.56 9.83 12.75
C ILE A 505 -10.43 10.64 13.36
N GLU A 506 -9.94 11.68 12.66
CA GLU A 506 -8.87 12.54 13.17
C GLU A 506 -9.27 13.31 14.43
N ARG A 507 -10.56 13.62 14.58
CA ARG A 507 -11.07 14.25 15.79
C ARG A 507 -11.07 13.24 16.94
N VAL A 508 -11.60 12.02 16.73
CA VAL A 508 -11.62 10.96 17.74
C VAL A 508 -10.20 10.60 18.18
N ALA A 509 -9.28 10.42 17.21
CA ALA A 509 -7.87 10.15 17.52
C ALA A 509 -7.24 11.25 18.38
N ARG A 510 -7.41 12.53 18.01
CA ARG A 510 -6.90 13.66 18.80
C ARG A 510 -7.56 13.78 20.18
N GLU A 511 -8.85 13.48 20.31
CA GLU A 511 -9.56 13.48 21.59
C GLU A 511 -9.01 12.40 22.53
N ILE A 512 -8.75 11.19 21.99
CA ILE A 512 -8.08 10.10 22.71
C ILE A 512 -6.70 10.56 23.21
N GLU A 513 -5.86 11.11 22.34
CA GLU A 513 -4.51 11.58 22.71
C GLU A 513 -4.55 12.69 23.78
N GLN A 514 -5.48 13.64 23.66
CA GLN A 514 -5.59 14.77 24.59
C GLN A 514 -6.10 14.36 25.98
N GLU A 515 -7.04 13.42 26.06
CA GLU A 515 -7.65 13.02 27.32
C GLU A 515 -6.85 11.94 28.05
N THR A 516 -6.09 11.11 27.31
CA THR A 516 -5.39 9.96 27.90
C THR A 516 -3.88 10.06 27.86
N GLY A 517 -3.29 10.89 27.00
CA GLY A 517 -1.84 10.96 26.77
C GLY A 517 -1.27 9.77 25.97
N LEU A 518 -2.11 8.86 25.51
CA LEU A 518 -1.72 7.69 24.72
C LEU A 518 -1.46 8.08 23.26
N ILE A 519 -0.79 7.21 22.51
CA ILE A 519 -0.57 7.39 21.07
C ILE A 519 -1.66 6.70 20.27
N THR A 520 -2.07 7.35 19.17
CA THR A 520 -3.07 6.81 18.26
C THR A 520 -2.49 6.64 16.86
N ASP A 521 -2.83 5.53 16.19
CA ASP A 521 -2.53 5.31 14.79
C ASP A 521 -3.82 4.98 14.03
N VAL A 522 -4.12 5.78 13.01
CA VAL A 522 -5.32 5.59 12.18
C VAL A 522 -5.05 4.46 11.18
N THR A 523 -5.71 3.32 11.40
CA THR A 523 -5.58 2.11 10.58
C THR A 523 -6.62 2.03 9.47
N LEU A 524 -7.72 2.77 9.59
CA LEU A 524 -8.72 2.84 8.53
C LEU A 524 -8.13 3.37 7.22
N GLY A 525 -8.34 2.64 6.14
CA GLY A 525 -7.77 2.96 4.85
C GLY A 525 -6.26 2.74 4.74
N SER A 526 -5.67 2.00 5.67
CA SER A 526 -4.30 1.49 5.56
C SER A 526 -4.23 0.29 4.61
N SER A 527 -3.05 -0.06 4.17
CA SER A 527 -2.85 -1.20 3.27
C SER A 527 -1.54 -1.92 3.58
N PRO A 528 -1.52 -3.25 3.53
CA PRO A 528 -0.29 -4.01 3.65
C PRO A 528 0.74 -3.59 2.60
N GLN A 529 1.97 -3.42 3.06
CA GLN A 529 3.12 -3.09 2.25
C GLN A 529 4.18 -4.18 2.37
N PRO A 530 4.62 -4.78 1.26
CA PRO A 530 5.72 -5.72 1.26
C PRO A 530 6.99 -5.11 1.86
N THR A 531 7.43 -5.66 2.99
CA THR A 531 8.65 -5.26 3.70
C THR A 531 9.58 -6.46 3.79
N LEU A 532 10.88 -6.22 3.70
CA LEU A 532 11.88 -7.27 3.79
C LEU A 532 12.54 -7.24 5.17
N VAL A 533 12.55 -8.38 5.85
CA VAL A 533 13.14 -8.53 7.20
C VAL A 533 14.27 -9.55 7.14
N ASN A 534 15.48 -9.14 7.47
CA ASN A 534 16.61 -10.04 7.67
C ASN A 534 16.57 -10.65 9.07
N VAL A 535 16.61 -11.98 9.13
CA VAL A 535 16.64 -12.75 10.37
C VAL A 535 18.07 -13.26 10.58
N PRO A 536 18.85 -12.62 11.47
CA PRO A 536 20.23 -12.97 11.70
C PRO A 536 20.39 -14.29 12.47
N GLU A 537 21.60 -14.79 12.61
CA GLU A 537 21.97 -15.98 13.37
C GLU A 537 21.60 -15.83 14.86
N VAL A 538 20.92 -16.83 15.42
CA VAL A 538 20.65 -16.99 16.84
C VAL A 538 20.81 -18.45 17.28
N TYR A 539 21.05 -18.72 18.55
CA TYR A 539 21.18 -20.07 19.14
C TYR A 539 22.30 -20.95 18.53
N GLY A 540 23.21 -20.35 17.74
CA GLY A 540 24.21 -21.13 16.99
C GLY A 540 23.65 -21.76 15.70
N GLU A 541 22.41 -21.44 15.37
CA GLU A 541 21.81 -21.72 14.06
C GLU A 541 22.28 -20.72 13.03
N GLU A 542 22.46 -21.17 11.78
CA GLU A 542 22.86 -20.29 10.70
C GLU A 542 21.79 -19.22 10.41
N GLU A 543 22.23 -18.05 9.91
CA GLU A 543 21.35 -17.01 9.38
C GLU A 543 20.36 -17.60 8.38
N LEU A 544 19.06 -17.39 8.59
CA LEU A 544 18.01 -17.92 7.72
C LEU A 544 17.93 -17.13 6.41
N GLY A 545 18.17 -15.83 6.44
CA GLY A 545 18.10 -14.95 5.27
C GLY A 545 17.02 -13.88 5.39
N TRP A 546 16.32 -13.62 4.27
CA TRP A 546 15.42 -12.47 4.16
C TRP A 546 13.97 -12.89 3.97
N PHE A 547 13.12 -12.42 4.86
CA PHE A 547 11.70 -12.70 4.89
C PHE A 547 10.89 -11.55 4.32
N HIS A 548 9.97 -11.87 3.43
CA HIS A 548 8.89 -10.99 3.03
C HIS A 548 7.79 -11.02 4.08
N GLN A 549 7.42 -9.85 4.59
CA GLN A 549 6.34 -9.70 5.55
C GLN A 549 5.45 -8.50 5.15
N PRO A 550 4.10 -8.64 5.19
CA PRO A 550 3.19 -7.54 4.88
C PRO A 550 3.06 -6.61 6.09
N TRP A 551 3.76 -5.47 6.07
CA TRP A 551 3.65 -4.44 7.09
C TRP A 551 2.55 -3.44 6.74
N ILE A 552 1.97 -2.74 7.70
CA ILE A 552 0.84 -1.84 7.47
C ILE A 552 1.33 -0.43 7.19
N LYS A 553 1.12 0.06 5.97
CA LYS A 553 1.34 1.47 5.59
C LYS A 553 0.12 2.28 5.96
N LEU A 554 0.25 3.10 7.00
CA LEU A 554 -0.83 3.94 7.52
C LEU A 554 -1.27 4.99 6.49
N GLY A 555 -2.59 5.26 6.40
CA GLY A 555 -3.17 6.31 5.57
C GLY A 555 -3.06 6.12 4.05
N SER A 556 -2.78 4.90 3.57
CA SER A 556 -2.58 4.60 2.13
C SER A 556 -3.75 5.01 1.25
N SER A 557 -4.99 4.64 1.61
CA SER A 557 -6.20 4.93 0.81
C SER A 557 -6.46 6.42 0.69
N ILE A 558 -6.30 7.16 1.79
CA ILE A 558 -6.51 8.62 1.83
C ILE A 558 -5.47 9.32 0.95
N THR A 559 -4.21 8.88 1.02
CA THR A 559 -3.14 9.41 0.19
C THR A 559 -3.41 9.15 -1.28
N ILE A 560 -3.79 7.91 -1.65
CA ILE A 560 -4.15 7.52 -3.01
C ILE A 560 -5.34 8.33 -3.52
N PHE A 561 -6.40 8.45 -2.71
CA PHE A 561 -7.61 9.21 -3.05
C PHE A 561 -7.29 10.70 -3.30
N ARG A 562 -6.55 11.33 -2.39
CA ARG A 562 -6.17 12.74 -2.48
C ARG A 562 -5.31 13.01 -3.72
N GLU A 563 -4.34 12.17 -3.97
CA GLU A 563 -3.45 12.29 -5.13
C GLU A 563 -4.17 12.01 -6.44
N ALA A 564 -5.05 11.01 -6.48
CA ALA A 564 -5.90 10.75 -7.63
C ALA A 564 -6.81 11.95 -7.93
N LYS A 565 -7.49 12.52 -6.91
CA LYS A 565 -8.37 13.69 -7.04
C LYS A 565 -7.60 14.92 -7.56
N ILE A 566 -6.41 15.20 -7.04
CA ILE A 566 -5.55 16.29 -7.50
C ILE A 566 -5.06 16.02 -8.92
N GLY A 567 -4.59 14.80 -9.21
CA GLY A 567 -4.10 14.40 -10.51
C GLY A 567 -5.16 14.53 -11.60
N PHE A 568 -6.35 13.99 -11.40
CA PHE A 568 -7.46 14.08 -12.36
C PHE A 568 -7.95 15.51 -12.56
N SER A 569 -8.14 16.28 -11.47
CA SER A 569 -8.57 17.67 -11.55
C SER A 569 -7.54 18.55 -12.28
N GLY A 570 -6.26 18.36 -11.99
CA GLY A 570 -5.16 19.04 -12.67
C GLY A 570 -5.09 18.69 -14.16
N LEU A 571 -5.32 17.43 -14.51
CA LEU A 571 -5.32 16.95 -15.88
C LEU A 571 -6.47 17.58 -16.69
N ILE A 572 -7.70 17.58 -16.18
CA ILE A 572 -8.87 18.19 -16.82
C ILE A 572 -8.65 19.69 -17.03
N LEU A 573 -8.21 20.42 -16.00
CA LEU A 573 -7.94 21.86 -16.08
C LEU A 573 -6.89 22.18 -17.14
N SER A 574 -5.89 21.36 -17.27
CA SER A 574 -4.78 21.56 -18.20
C SER A 574 -5.17 21.31 -19.65
N ILE A 575 -5.92 20.23 -19.91
CA ILE A 575 -6.43 19.94 -21.25
C ILE A 575 -7.40 21.04 -21.67
N MET A 576 -8.25 21.50 -20.77
CA MET A 576 -9.15 22.63 -21.03
C MET A 576 -8.38 23.91 -21.37
N SER A 577 -7.29 24.18 -20.64
CA SER A 577 -6.41 25.31 -20.91
C SER A 577 -5.75 25.22 -22.28
N VAL A 578 -5.21 24.04 -22.65
CA VAL A 578 -4.63 23.77 -23.97
C VAL A 578 -5.67 23.96 -25.07
N ALA A 579 -6.89 23.46 -24.90
CA ALA A 579 -7.98 23.62 -25.84
C ALA A 579 -8.43 25.08 -26.02
N VAL A 580 -8.52 25.86 -24.92
CA VAL A 580 -8.79 27.30 -24.94
C VAL A 580 -7.70 28.07 -25.71
N ILE A 581 -6.42 27.74 -25.46
CA ILE A 581 -5.29 28.36 -26.16
C ILE A 581 -5.32 28.02 -27.65
N TYR A 582 -5.68 26.79 -28.01
CA TYR A 582 -5.89 26.40 -29.41
C TYR A 582 -6.96 27.27 -30.06
N VAL A 583 -8.17 27.36 -29.48
CA VAL A 583 -9.27 28.16 -30.00
C VAL A 583 -8.91 29.66 -30.07
N TRP A 584 -8.22 30.16 -29.06
CA TRP A 584 -7.69 31.52 -29.05
C TRP A 584 -6.71 31.74 -30.19
N SER A 585 -5.73 30.85 -30.35
CA SER A 585 -4.73 30.92 -31.43
C SER A 585 -5.40 30.92 -32.84
N THR A 586 -6.28 29.95 -33.10
CA THR A 586 -6.97 29.81 -34.38
C THR A 586 -7.87 31.00 -34.70
N SER A 587 -8.59 31.51 -33.70
CA SER A 587 -9.45 32.68 -33.81
C SER A 587 -8.65 33.97 -34.01
N LEU A 588 -7.54 34.16 -33.28
CA LEU A 588 -6.66 35.32 -33.43
C LEU A 588 -6.03 35.34 -34.82
N VAL A 589 -5.62 34.20 -35.28
CA VAL A 589 -5.05 34.05 -36.59
C VAL A 589 -6.09 34.32 -37.70
N SER A 590 -7.32 33.85 -37.54
CA SER A 590 -8.44 34.19 -38.42
C SER A 590 -8.73 35.71 -38.45
N LEU A 591 -8.70 36.34 -37.29
CA LEU A 591 -8.82 37.80 -37.14
C LEU A 591 -7.75 38.56 -37.93
N LEU A 592 -6.46 38.21 -37.73
CA LEU A 592 -5.35 38.89 -38.37
C LEU A 592 -5.41 38.77 -39.90
N ARG A 593 -5.82 37.61 -40.41
CA ARG A 593 -6.04 37.35 -41.86
C ARG A 593 -7.19 38.16 -42.43
N ARG A 594 -8.18 38.47 -41.63
CA ARG A 594 -9.41 39.22 -42.04
C ARG A 594 -9.33 40.71 -41.70
N ARG A 595 -8.19 41.20 -41.24
CA ARG A 595 -8.01 42.59 -40.79
C ARG A 595 -8.39 43.61 -41.82
N LYS A 596 -8.01 43.39 -43.13
CA LYS A 596 -8.38 44.24 -44.27
C LYS A 596 -9.89 44.21 -44.53
N GLU A 597 -10.55 43.01 -44.48
CA GLU A 597 -11.99 42.87 -44.68
C GLU A 597 -12.76 43.61 -43.56
N PHE A 598 -12.30 43.46 -42.32
CA PHE A 598 -12.90 44.13 -41.16
C PHE A 598 -12.72 45.66 -41.23
N ALA A 599 -11.59 46.15 -41.70
CA ALA A 599 -11.36 47.54 -41.96
C ALA A 599 -12.32 48.12 -43.00
N VAL A 600 -12.56 47.41 -44.11
CA VAL A 600 -13.52 47.78 -45.13
C VAL A 600 -14.95 47.79 -44.57
N LEU A 601 -15.34 46.80 -43.76
CA LEU A 601 -16.66 46.77 -43.10
C LEU A 601 -16.85 47.95 -42.17
N LEU A 602 -15.81 48.34 -41.38
CA LEU A 602 -15.85 49.54 -40.55
C LEU A 602 -15.96 50.79 -41.37
N ALA A 603 -15.25 50.88 -42.50
CA ALA A 603 -15.32 52.05 -43.42
C ALA A 603 -16.70 52.20 -44.07
N ILE A 604 -17.47 51.13 -44.26
CA ILE A 604 -18.85 51.12 -44.82
C ILE A 604 -19.90 51.39 -43.72
N GLY A 605 -19.46 51.63 -42.43
CA GLY A 605 -20.36 52.00 -41.34
C GLY A 605 -20.69 50.93 -40.32
N TRP A 606 -20.03 49.76 -40.36
CA TRP A 606 -20.16 48.78 -39.28
C TRP A 606 -19.54 49.30 -37.98
N GLN A 607 -20.20 49.03 -36.87
CA GLN A 607 -19.62 49.38 -35.53
C GLN A 607 -18.60 48.30 -35.07
N PRO A 608 -17.57 48.66 -34.32
CA PRO A 608 -16.60 47.75 -33.76
C PRO A 608 -17.25 46.59 -32.93
N ARG A 609 -18.34 46.90 -32.21
CA ARG A 609 -19.13 45.91 -31.48
C ARG A 609 -19.80 44.87 -32.39
N GLN A 610 -20.16 45.23 -33.60
CA GLN A 610 -20.76 44.31 -34.59
C GLN A 610 -19.73 43.30 -35.12
N LEU A 611 -18.44 43.70 -35.25
CA LEU A 611 -17.35 42.79 -35.58
C LEU A 611 -17.08 41.79 -34.44
N GLY A 612 -17.07 42.26 -33.19
CA GLY A 612 -16.97 41.40 -32.04
C GLY A 612 -18.10 40.37 -31.95
N LYS A 613 -19.37 40.82 -32.18
CA LYS A 613 -20.52 39.92 -32.23
C LYS A 613 -20.41 38.90 -33.37
N LEU A 614 -19.84 39.26 -34.54
CA LEU A 614 -19.64 38.35 -35.65
C LEU A 614 -18.66 37.22 -35.30
N LEU A 615 -17.51 37.54 -34.68
CA LEU A 615 -16.53 36.56 -34.23
C LEU A 615 -17.06 35.68 -33.12
N LEU A 616 -17.77 36.28 -32.18
CA LEU A 616 -18.40 35.53 -31.08
C LEU A 616 -19.43 34.54 -31.60
N LEU A 617 -20.26 34.95 -32.58
CA LEU A 617 -21.21 34.09 -33.27
C LEU A 617 -20.52 32.92 -34.04
N GLU A 618 -19.39 33.19 -34.71
CA GLU A 618 -18.58 32.13 -35.36
C GLU A 618 -18.10 31.09 -34.33
N SER A 619 -17.55 31.53 -33.18
CA SER A 619 -17.11 30.66 -32.10
C SER A 619 -18.27 29.94 -31.41
N THR A 620 -19.42 30.63 -31.22
CA THR A 620 -20.63 30.01 -30.64
C THR A 620 -21.14 28.86 -31.50
N ILE A 621 -21.18 29.01 -32.82
CA ILE A 621 -21.63 27.95 -33.75
C ILE A 621 -20.70 26.73 -33.66
N LEU A 622 -19.39 26.96 -33.64
CA LEU A 622 -18.41 25.90 -33.51
C LEU A 622 -18.50 25.25 -32.10
N GLY A 623 -18.69 26.03 -31.06
CA GLY A 623 -18.90 25.54 -29.68
C GLY A 623 -20.15 24.67 -29.54
N ILE A 624 -21.27 25.08 -30.16
CA ILE A 624 -22.49 24.26 -30.21
C ILE A 624 -22.22 22.94 -30.96
N PHE A 625 -21.49 23.01 -32.07
CA PHE A 625 -21.12 21.81 -32.80
C PHE A 625 -20.27 20.84 -31.95
N VAL A 626 -19.31 21.38 -31.19
CA VAL A 626 -18.50 20.58 -30.23
C VAL A 626 -19.37 19.98 -29.13
N ALA A 627 -20.27 20.76 -28.56
CA ALA A 627 -21.19 20.29 -27.51
C ALA A 627 -22.06 19.13 -27.99
N LEU A 628 -22.66 19.27 -29.15
CA LEU A 628 -23.50 18.22 -29.79
C LEU A 628 -22.68 16.96 -30.11
N LEU A 629 -21.47 17.14 -30.60
CA LEU A 629 -20.57 16.02 -30.88
C LEU A 629 -20.15 15.32 -29.59
N SER A 630 -19.84 16.07 -28.53
CA SER A 630 -19.50 15.56 -27.21
C SER A 630 -20.62 14.71 -26.62
N TRP A 631 -21.87 15.24 -26.64
CA TRP A 631 -23.04 14.50 -26.14
C TRP A 631 -23.32 13.24 -26.97
N PHE A 632 -23.12 13.30 -28.30
CA PHE A 632 -23.28 12.13 -29.17
C PHE A 632 -22.28 11.02 -28.85
N ILE A 633 -21.01 11.38 -28.70
CA ILE A 633 -19.95 10.42 -28.39
C ILE A 633 -20.14 9.83 -26.98
N LEU A 634 -20.41 10.68 -25.98
CA LEU A 634 -20.63 10.24 -24.61
C LEU A 634 -21.87 9.33 -24.51
N GLY A 635 -22.93 9.66 -25.23
CA GLY A 635 -24.11 8.80 -25.36
C GLY A 635 -23.80 7.44 -25.95
N LEU A 636 -22.93 7.35 -26.96
CA LEU A 636 -22.48 6.07 -27.51
C LEU A 636 -21.67 5.25 -26.49
N ILE A 637 -20.78 5.88 -25.72
CA ILE A 637 -19.99 5.22 -24.67
C ILE A 637 -20.92 4.65 -23.60
N TYR A 638 -21.84 5.44 -23.05
CA TYR A 638 -22.78 4.94 -22.04
C TYR A 638 -23.69 3.82 -22.55
N MET A 639 -24.11 3.88 -23.83
CA MET A 639 -24.90 2.80 -24.42
C MET A 639 -24.11 1.50 -24.59
N SER A 640 -22.78 1.58 -24.81
CA SER A 640 -21.92 0.39 -24.92
C SER A 640 -21.60 -0.27 -23.60
N GLU A 641 -21.56 0.48 -22.53
CA GLU A 641 -21.16 0.01 -21.20
C GLU A 641 -22.35 -0.35 -20.29
N GLY A 642 -23.58 -0.01 -20.70
CA GLY A 642 -24.78 -0.27 -19.88
C GLY A 642 -24.83 0.52 -18.58
N ALA A 643 -23.99 1.55 -18.44
CA ALA A 643 -23.85 2.33 -17.21
C ALA A 643 -25.02 3.31 -16.99
N VAL A 644 -25.36 3.56 -15.72
CA VAL A 644 -26.38 4.53 -15.35
C VAL A 644 -25.85 5.94 -15.57
N VAL A 645 -26.52 6.68 -16.47
CA VAL A 645 -26.12 8.04 -16.85
C VAL A 645 -26.53 9.03 -15.76
N ASP A 646 -25.57 9.76 -15.18
CA ASP A 646 -25.86 10.96 -14.40
C ASP A 646 -26.24 12.11 -15.37
N PRO A 647 -27.51 12.58 -15.38
CA PRO A 647 -27.96 13.62 -16.32
C PRO A 647 -27.20 14.94 -16.20
N ILE A 648 -26.78 15.29 -14.98
CA ILE A 648 -26.08 16.55 -14.70
C ILE A 648 -24.69 16.51 -15.31
N ARG A 649 -23.97 15.43 -15.11
CA ARG A 649 -22.61 15.22 -15.60
C ARG A 649 -22.57 15.10 -17.13
N PHE A 650 -23.54 14.37 -17.71
CA PHE A 650 -23.72 14.30 -19.17
C PHE A 650 -23.87 15.69 -19.77
N PHE A 651 -24.73 16.54 -19.18
CA PHE A 651 -24.94 17.90 -19.64
C PHE A 651 -23.69 18.77 -19.48
N LEU A 652 -23.00 18.69 -18.34
CA LEU A 652 -21.78 19.46 -18.05
C LEU A 652 -20.65 19.17 -19.06
N THR A 653 -20.48 17.94 -19.49
CA THR A 653 -19.42 17.57 -20.45
C THR A 653 -19.57 18.30 -21.78
N GLY A 654 -20.77 18.35 -22.34
CA GLY A 654 -21.03 19.15 -23.56
C GLY A 654 -20.90 20.63 -23.30
N LEU A 655 -21.32 21.11 -22.15
CA LEU A 655 -21.17 22.51 -21.75
C LEU A 655 -19.70 22.93 -21.66
N PHE A 656 -18.82 22.08 -21.17
CA PHE A 656 -17.37 22.33 -21.18
C PHE A 656 -16.83 22.56 -22.58
N GLY A 657 -17.19 21.72 -23.56
CA GLY A 657 -16.81 21.91 -24.96
C GLY A 657 -17.28 23.24 -25.54
N PHE A 658 -18.49 23.67 -25.21
CA PHE A 658 -19.02 24.97 -25.57
C PHE A 658 -18.24 26.12 -24.90
N LEU A 659 -17.96 26.03 -23.60
CA LEU A 659 -17.20 27.02 -22.83
C LEU A 659 -15.78 27.23 -23.35
N VAL A 660 -15.08 26.17 -23.78
CA VAL A 660 -13.75 26.27 -24.40
C VAL A 660 -13.76 27.22 -25.60
N TYR A 661 -14.76 27.10 -26.50
CA TYR A 661 -14.87 27.99 -27.64
C TYR A 661 -15.28 29.42 -27.25
N LEU A 662 -16.13 29.59 -26.25
CA LEU A 662 -16.52 30.89 -25.74
C LEU A 662 -15.32 31.63 -25.11
N LEU A 663 -14.59 30.96 -24.20
CA LEU A 663 -13.40 31.51 -23.55
C LEU A 663 -12.28 31.81 -24.55
N GLY A 664 -12.05 30.90 -25.49
CA GLY A 664 -11.08 31.07 -26.57
C GLY A 664 -11.37 32.26 -27.49
N ALA A 665 -12.64 32.67 -27.62
CA ALA A 665 -13.04 33.79 -28.44
C ALA A 665 -12.89 35.17 -27.75
N VAL A 666 -12.81 35.25 -26.43
CA VAL A 666 -12.80 36.50 -25.63
C VAL A 666 -11.71 37.48 -26.12
N VAL A 667 -10.47 36.98 -26.19
CA VAL A 667 -9.33 37.85 -26.58
C VAL A 667 -9.40 38.27 -28.05
N PRO A 668 -9.67 37.38 -29.03
CA PRO A 668 -9.88 37.79 -30.41
C PRO A 668 -11.02 38.78 -30.62
N VAL A 669 -12.12 38.62 -29.89
CA VAL A 669 -13.27 39.55 -29.91
C VAL A 669 -12.88 40.94 -29.42
N SER A 670 -12.14 41.04 -28.30
CA SER A 670 -11.68 42.31 -27.79
C SER A 670 -10.68 43.02 -28.74
N LEU A 671 -9.78 42.24 -29.32
CA LEU A 671 -8.82 42.80 -30.28
C LEU A 671 -9.50 43.25 -31.62
N ALA A 672 -10.57 42.60 -32.03
CA ALA A 672 -11.34 43.00 -33.19
C ALA A 672 -12.02 44.38 -33.04
N GLN A 673 -12.41 44.72 -31.81
CA GLN A 673 -13.01 46.03 -31.49
C GLN A 673 -12.01 47.21 -31.57
N ASN A 674 -10.71 46.91 -31.49
CA ASN A 674 -9.65 47.90 -31.53
C ASN A 674 -8.99 48.08 -32.90
N ILE A 675 -9.60 47.55 -33.97
CA ILE A 675 -9.07 47.70 -35.34
C ILE A 675 -9.36 49.12 -35.84
N MET A 676 -8.31 49.89 -36.13
CA MET A 676 -8.40 51.20 -36.76
C MET A 676 -8.47 51.06 -38.28
N PRO A 677 -9.56 51.54 -38.94
CA PRO A 677 -9.75 51.36 -40.39
C PRO A 677 -8.62 51.95 -41.22
N TYR A 678 -8.14 53.12 -40.83
CA TYR A 678 -7.07 53.84 -41.53
C TYR A 678 -5.77 53.05 -41.55
N GLU A 679 -5.32 52.58 -40.39
CA GLU A 679 -4.08 51.81 -40.30
C GLU A 679 -4.18 50.47 -41.06
N ALA A 680 -5.33 49.84 -41.01
CA ALA A 680 -5.53 48.53 -41.64
C ALA A 680 -5.64 48.59 -43.16
N ILE A 681 -6.09 49.69 -43.72
CA ILE A 681 -6.16 49.89 -45.18
C ILE A 681 -4.82 50.43 -45.72
N GLN A 682 -4.13 51.32 -44.95
CA GLN A 682 -2.87 51.93 -45.36
C GLN A 682 -1.66 50.97 -45.14
N SER A 683 -1.73 50.03 -44.26
CA SER A 683 -0.74 48.96 -44.11
C SER A 683 -0.79 47.98 -45.29
N GLY A 684 -0.88 48.54 -46.54
CA GLY A 684 -0.62 47.82 -47.75
C GLY A 684 0.82 47.30 -47.72
N GLU A 685 0.99 46.05 -48.00
CA GLU A 685 2.12 45.32 -48.60
C GLU A 685 3.58 45.68 -48.22
N ILE A 686 3.85 46.77 -47.53
CA ILE A 686 5.20 47.04 -47.01
C ILE A 686 5.29 46.51 -45.60
N SER A 687 5.84 45.31 -45.48
CA SER A 687 6.23 44.80 -44.21
C SER A 687 7.15 45.86 -43.56
N LYS A 688 6.71 46.44 -42.40
CA LYS A 688 7.62 47.25 -41.57
C LYS A 688 8.85 46.36 -41.34
N SER A 689 9.99 46.78 -41.88
CA SER A 689 11.28 46.12 -41.75
C SER A 689 11.48 45.84 -40.24
N SER A 690 11.35 44.57 -39.86
CA SER A 690 11.65 44.17 -38.50
C SER A 690 13.10 44.48 -38.27
N LYS A 691 13.41 45.23 -37.19
CA LYS A 691 14.81 45.49 -36.79
C LYS A 691 15.53 44.15 -36.71
N ARG A 692 16.57 43.97 -37.53
CA ARG A 692 17.42 42.77 -37.49
C ARG A 692 18.12 42.73 -36.13
N PHE A 693 17.91 41.62 -35.39
CA PHE A 693 18.51 41.45 -34.07
C PHE A 693 19.95 40.91 -34.20
N ILE A 694 20.17 40.04 -35.15
CA ILE A 694 21.47 39.41 -35.43
C ILE A 694 21.78 39.53 -36.92
N ARG A 695 23.07 39.75 -37.25
CA ARG A 695 23.54 39.78 -38.67
C ARG A 695 23.39 38.42 -39.28
N THR A 696 22.63 38.33 -40.38
CA THR A 696 22.32 37.05 -41.07
C THR A 696 23.58 36.55 -41.78
N LYS A 697 24.18 35.47 -41.25
CA LYS A 697 25.32 34.77 -41.84
C LYS A 697 24.97 33.37 -42.41
N GLY A 698 23.71 32.89 -42.24
CA GLY A 698 23.25 31.57 -42.67
C GLY A 698 21.79 31.33 -42.33
N ILE A 699 21.29 30.08 -42.56
CA ILE A 699 19.92 29.66 -42.37
C ILE A 699 19.50 29.78 -40.91
N LEU A 700 20.37 29.39 -39.97
CA LEU A 700 20.11 29.46 -38.50
C LEU A 700 19.87 30.91 -38.03
N SER A 701 20.75 31.85 -38.42
CA SER A 701 20.58 33.27 -38.04
C SER A 701 19.36 33.91 -38.69
N MET A 702 18.95 33.45 -39.88
CA MET A 702 17.72 33.86 -40.55
C MET A 702 16.50 33.36 -39.80
N ALA A 703 16.44 32.05 -39.44
CA ALA A 703 15.37 31.46 -38.67
C ALA A 703 15.16 32.16 -37.31
N PHE A 704 16.27 32.47 -36.61
CA PHE A 704 16.25 33.17 -35.33
C PHE A 704 15.70 34.61 -35.47
N ASN A 705 16.11 35.35 -36.48
CA ASN A 705 15.59 36.67 -36.75
C ASN A 705 14.11 36.67 -37.08
N HIS A 706 13.62 35.63 -37.79
CA HIS A 706 12.18 35.46 -38.08
C HIS A 706 11.41 35.10 -36.81
N PHE A 707 11.95 34.22 -35.99
CA PHE A 707 11.37 33.84 -34.69
C PHE A 707 11.16 35.09 -33.81
N ILE A 708 12.18 35.92 -33.64
CA ILE A 708 12.07 37.12 -32.82
C ILE A 708 11.20 38.20 -33.52
N GLY A 709 11.30 38.35 -34.80
CA GLY A 709 10.49 39.33 -35.56
C GLY A 709 8.99 39.12 -35.43
N LYS A 710 8.57 37.88 -35.15
CA LYS A 710 7.18 37.46 -34.94
C LYS A 710 6.88 36.92 -33.55
N TRP A 711 7.65 37.39 -32.53
CA TRP A 711 7.64 36.85 -31.15
C TRP A 711 6.25 36.69 -30.55
N LYS A 712 5.28 37.58 -30.82
CA LYS A 712 3.89 37.50 -30.29
C LYS A 712 3.15 36.22 -30.77
N ARG A 713 3.42 35.76 -32.00
CA ARG A 713 2.82 34.54 -32.57
C ARG A 713 3.60 33.31 -32.11
N SER A 714 4.93 33.42 -32.09
CA SER A 714 5.81 32.38 -31.59
C SER A 714 5.48 32.09 -30.11
N LEU A 715 5.16 33.10 -29.31
CA LEU A 715 4.76 32.95 -27.92
C LEU A 715 3.48 32.09 -27.78
N LEU A 716 2.49 32.26 -28.65
CA LEU A 716 1.28 31.41 -28.64
C LEU A 716 1.60 29.92 -28.90
N SER A 717 2.47 29.65 -29.86
CA SER A 717 2.94 28.28 -30.11
C SER A 717 3.77 27.75 -28.96
N ILE A 718 4.63 28.58 -28.35
CA ILE A 718 5.44 28.21 -27.18
C ILE A 718 4.51 27.78 -26.03
N VAL A 719 3.52 28.59 -25.69
CA VAL A 719 2.59 28.31 -24.59
C VAL A 719 1.75 27.06 -24.90
N ALA A 720 1.27 26.91 -26.15
CA ALA A 720 0.48 25.77 -26.58
C ALA A 720 1.26 24.44 -26.53
N ILE A 721 2.58 24.46 -26.63
CA ILE A 721 3.44 23.27 -26.50
C ILE A 721 3.92 23.10 -25.04
N ALA A 722 4.26 24.20 -24.37
CA ALA A 722 4.83 24.15 -23.01
C ALA A 722 3.87 23.58 -21.97
N LEU A 723 2.57 23.90 -22.05
CA LEU A 723 1.58 23.41 -21.11
C LEU A 723 1.41 21.89 -21.13
N PRO A 724 1.14 21.22 -22.29
CA PRO A 724 1.06 19.77 -22.32
C PRO A 724 2.34 19.05 -21.88
N THR A 725 3.49 19.67 -22.20
CA THR A 725 4.78 19.06 -21.85
C THR A 725 5.15 19.28 -20.38
N SER A 726 4.79 20.40 -19.76
CA SER A 726 4.93 20.55 -18.31
C SER A 726 4.07 19.55 -17.54
N LEU A 727 2.85 19.30 -18.03
CA LEU A 727 1.98 18.27 -17.48
C LEU A 727 2.56 16.86 -17.62
N LEU A 728 3.08 16.51 -18.80
CA LEU A 728 3.76 15.23 -18.99
C LEU A 728 4.90 15.07 -17.98
N THR A 729 5.68 16.11 -17.78
CA THR A 729 6.81 16.10 -16.85
C THR A 729 6.34 15.95 -15.40
N ILE A 730 5.32 16.70 -14.98
CA ILE A 730 4.72 16.61 -13.65
C ILE A 730 4.08 15.23 -13.45
N PHE A 731 3.37 14.72 -14.44
CA PHE A 731 2.76 13.40 -14.37
C PHE A 731 3.80 12.28 -14.24
N LEU A 732 4.85 12.29 -15.07
CA LEU A 732 5.94 11.31 -14.96
C LEU A 732 6.66 11.42 -13.60
N PHE A 733 6.80 12.62 -13.09
CA PHE A 733 7.36 12.84 -11.75
C PHE A 733 6.46 12.26 -10.66
N ILE A 734 5.15 12.57 -10.69
CA ILE A 734 4.17 12.00 -9.75
C ILE A 734 4.17 10.47 -9.86
N THR A 735 4.13 9.91 -11.07
CA THR A 735 4.19 8.47 -11.29
C THR A 735 5.49 7.85 -10.73
N PHE A 736 6.61 8.55 -10.86
CA PHE A 736 7.90 8.06 -10.34
C PHE A 736 7.98 8.18 -8.81
N GLN A 737 7.41 9.23 -8.23
CA GLN A 737 7.34 9.42 -6.78
C GLN A 737 6.32 8.49 -6.14
N LEU A 738 5.17 8.28 -6.80
CA LEU A 738 4.15 7.33 -6.42
C LEU A 738 4.59 5.86 -6.55
N ARG A 739 5.65 5.58 -7.33
CA ARG A 739 6.30 4.26 -7.29
C ARG A 739 6.78 3.89 -5.88
N GLY A 740 7.02 4.87 -5.00
CA GLY A 740 7.31 4.65 -3.58
C GLY A 740 6.10 4.32 -2.72
N THR A 741 4.89 4.73 -3.09
CA THR A 741 3.66 4.52 -2.30
C THR A 741 2.59 3.70 -3.03
N LEU A 742 2.30 4.03 -4.29
CA LEU A 742 1.30 3.31 -5.09
C LEU A 742 1.75 1.90 -5.50
N TYR A 743 3.03 1.70 -5.81
CA TYR A 743 3.52 0.40 -6.28
C TYR A 743 4.07 -0.48 -5.14
N THR A 744 4.16 0.02 -3.94
CA THR A 744 4.68 -0.73 -2.79
C THR A 744 3.57 -1.34 -1.94
N THR A 745 2.42 -0.68 -1.80
CA THR A 745 1.25 -1.24 -1.10
C THR A 745 0.42 -2.09 -2.06
N PHE A 746 -0.23 -3.13 -1.56
CA PHE A 746 -1.10 -4.00 -2.36
C PHE A 746 -2.28 -3.23 -2.97
N LEU A 747 -2.90 -2.36 -2.19
CA LEU A 747 -3.97 -1.47 -2.66
C LEU A 747 -3.49 -0.52 -3.75
N GLY A 748 -2.30 0.06 -3.57
CA GLY A 748 -1.70 0.96 -4.54
C GLY A 748 -1.34 0.28 -5.85
N GLN A 749 -0.83 -0.95 -5.82
CA GLN A 749 -0.58 -1.75 -7.03
C GLN A 749 -1.87 -2.02 -7.81
N TYR A 750 -2.95 -2.34 -7.10
CA TYR A 750 -4.26 -2.56 -7.71
C TYR A 750 -4.78 -1.28 -8.40
N VAL A 751 -4.77 -0.15 -7.71
CA VAL A 751 -5.18 1.15 -8.27
C VAL A 751 -4.29 1.58 -9.44
N ALA A 752 -2.99 1.29 -9.41
CA ALA A 752 -2.07 1.66 -10.48
C ALA A 752 -2.34 0.93 -11.80
N LEU A 753 -2.86 -0.30 -11.76
CA LEU A 753 -3.26 -1.04 -12.96
C LEU A 753 -4.44 -0.37 -13.67
N GLU A 754 -5.37 0.22 -12.94
CA GLU A 754 -6.56 0.87 -13.50
C GLU A 754 -6.27 2.28 -14.06
N VAL A 755 -5.37 3.05 -13.45
CA VAL A 755 -5.18 4.49 -13.73
C VAL A 755 -4.18 4.76 -14.86
N GLY A 756 -3.17 3.92 -15.05
CA GLY A 756 -2.04 4.16 -15.95
C GLY A 756 -2.40 4.51 -17.41
N PRO A 757 -3.24 3.75 -18.11
CA PRO A 757 -3.51 3.94 -19.53
C PRO A 757 -4.18 5.29 -19.88
N VAL A 758 -5.05 5.78 -19.01
CA VAL A 758 -5.86 6.99 -19.23
C VAL A 758 -5.02 8.25 -19.27
N HIS A 759 -4.07 8.39 -18.38
CA HIS A 759 -3.19 9.54 -18.30
C HIS A 759 -2.32 9.66 -19.55
N TYR A 760 -1.81 8.54 -20.06
CA TYR A 760 -1.03 8.53 -21.30
C TYR A 760 -1.87 8.91 -22.52
N ALA A 761 -3.12 8.45 -22.59
CA ALA A 761 -4.05 8.85 -23.64
C ALA A 761 -4.35 10.36 -23.59
N ALA A 762 -4.56 10.92 -22.41
CA ALA A 762 -4.77 12.34 -22.20
C ALA A 762 -3.61 13.20 -22.68
N ILE A 763 -2.40 12.82 -22.34
CA ILE A 763 -1.18 13.50 -22.77
C ILE A 763 -1.02 13.40 -24.29
N ALA A 764 -1.30 12.25 -24.88
CA ALA A 764 -1.23 12.06 -26.34
C ALA A 764 -2.20 13.01 -27.07
N VAL A 765 -3.45 13.14 -26.60
CA VAL A 765 -4.43 14.09 -27.15
C VAL A 765 -3.95 15.52 -27.04
N ALA A 766 -3.43 15.93 -25.87
CA ALA A 766 -2.91 17.28 -25.67
C ALA A 766 -1.71 17.58 -26.59
N LEU A 767 -0.81 16.62 -26.79
CA LEU A 767 0.32 16.74 -27.74
C LEU A 767 -0.15 16.86 -29.18
N ILE A 768 -1.18 16.09 -29.60
CA ILE A 768 -1.77 16.19 -30.94
C ILE A 768 -2.34 17.60 -31.15
N ILE A 769 -3.08 18.16 -30.18
CA ILE A 769 -3.59 19.52 -30.23
C ILE A 769 -2.43 20.53 -30.36
N ALA A 770 -1.34 20.34 -29.62
CA ALA A 770 -0.15 21.20 -29.69
C ALA A 770 0.54 21.14 -31.06
N ILE A 771 0.65 19.96 -31.68
CA ILE A 771 1.18 19.78 -33.05
C ILE A 771 0.31 20.50 -34.04
N LEU A 772 -1.01 20.37 -33.95
CA LEU A 772 -1.96 21.04 -34.87
C LEU A 772 -1.91 22.56 -34.73
N THR A 773 -1.84 23.08 -33.51
CA THR A 773 -1.69 24.52 -33.21
C THR A 773 -0.43 25.07 -33.86
N THR A 774 0.69 24.37 -33.65
CA THR A 774 1.98 24.76 -34.25
C THR A 774 1.94 24.69 -35.77
N ALA A 775 1.32 23.66 -36.33
CA ALA A 775 1.18 23.52 -37.77
C ALA A 775 0.33 24.65 -38.35
N GLU A 776 -0.77 25.05 -37.74
CA GLU A 776 -1.63 26.14 -38.20
C GLU A 776 -0.93 27.50 -38.16
N ILE A 777 -0.25 27.82 -37.05
CA ILE A 777 0.49 29.08 -36.88
C ILE A 777 1.63 29.14 -37.91
N THR A 778 2.39 28.06 -38.08
CA THR A 778 3.51 27.99 -39.05
C THR A 778 2.99 28.05 -40.49
N TRP A 779 1.88 27.40 -40.79
CA TRP A 779 1.20 27.48 -42.11
C TRP A 779 0.84 28.89 -42.51
N GLN A 780 0.37 29.68 -41.54
CA GLN A 780 0.02 31.05 -41.79
C GLN A 780 1.23 31.96 -41.92
N ASN A 781 2.26 31.75 -41.08
CA ASN A 781 3.53 32.45 -41.21
C ASN A 781 4.13 32.30 -42.63
N ILE A 782 4.02 31.10 -43.22
CA ILE A 782 4.47 30.83 -44.59
C ILE A 782 3.56 31.52 -45.62
N ALA A 783 2.25 31.54 -45.42
CA ALA A 783 1.32 32.22 -46.31
C ALA A 783 1.59 33.76 -46.43
N GLU A 784 1.98 34.39 -45.30
CA GLU A 784 2.37 35.82 -45.26
C GLU A 784 3.74 36.08 -45.87
N ARG A 785 4.62 35.09 -45.87
CA ARG A 785 6.00 35.19 -46.41
C ARG A 785 6.13 34.59 -47.77
N GLN A 786 5.03 34.41 -48.49
CA GLN A 786 5.00 33.75 -49.79
C GLN A 786 5.89 34.49 -50.83
N GLU A 787 5.88 35.83 -50.84
CA GLU A 787 6.74 36.66 -51.69
C GLU A 787 8.23 36.56 -51.32
N GLU A 788 8.55 36.55 -50.04
CA GLU A 788 9.91 36.36 -49.53
C GLU A 788 10.48 34.98 -49.92
N ILE A 789 9.68 33.93 -49.73
CA ILE A 789 10.07 32.57 -50.10
C ILE A 789 10.23 32.43 -51.62
N ALA A 790 9.33 33.07 -52.40
CA ALA A 790 9.44 33.10 -53.84
C ALA A 790 10.71 33.82 -54.33
N LEU A 791 11.07 34.94 -53.69
CA LEU A 791 12.30 35.68 -53.97
C LEU A 791 13.55 34.85 -53.66
N LEU A 792 13.58 34.18 -52.44
CA LEU A 792 14.70 33.31 -52.08
C LEU A 792 14.90 32.18 -53.11
N LYS A 793 13.81 31.59 -53.60
CA LYS A 793 13.84 30.55 -54.66
C LYS A 793 14.29 31.12 -55.99
N ALA A 794 13.87 32.36 -56.32
CA ALA A 794 14.31 33.06 -57.55
C ALA A 794 15.82 33.36 -57.53
N VAL A 795 16.38 33.61 -56.37
CA VAL A 795 17.83 33.82 -56.13
C VAL A 795 18.61 32.52 -56.09
N GLY A 796 17.95 31.31 -56.24
CA GLY A 796 18.64 30.04 -56.34
C GLY A 796 18.60 29.12 -55.06
N TRP A 797 17.80 29.47 -54.07
CA TRP A 797 17.67 28.58 -52.92
C TRP A 797 17.03 27.23 -53.29
N LYS A 798 17.68 26.14 -52.84
CA LYS A 798 17.18 24.80 -53.07
C LYS A 798 15.95 24.52 -52.19
N ASN A 799 15.08 23.65 -52.64
CA ASN A 799 13.90 23.21 -51.89
C ASN A 799 14.25 22.66 -50.49
N SER A 800 15.39 21.97 -50.38
CA SER A 800 15.91 21.48 -49.07
C SER A 800 16.25 22.62 -48.09
N SER A 801 16.81 23.73 -48.60
CA SER A 801 17.16 24.89 -47.75
C SER A 801 15.89 25.59 -47.22
N VAL A 802 14.83 25.67 -48.05
CA VAL A 802 13.53 26.21 -47.64
C VAL A 802 12.86 25.30 -46.60
N ARG A 803 12.89 23.96 -46.76
CA ARG A 803 12.42 23.03 -45.74
C ARG A 803 13.15 23.19 -44.42
N PHE A 804 14.49 23.20 -44.52
CA PHE A 804 15.36 23.29 -43.34
C PHE A 804 15.14 24.61 -42.57
N LEU A 805 14.88 25.72 -43.26
CA LEU A 805 14.55 26.98 -42.62
C LEU A 805 13.27 26.87 -41.77
N VAL A 806 12.20 26.28 -42.31
CA VAL A 806 10.93 26.13 -41.63
C VAL A 806 11.04 25.12 -40.45
N TRP A 807 11.80 24.03 -40.63
CA TRP A 807 12.03 23.06 -39.58
C TRP A 807 12.80 23.66 -38.41
N ILE A 808 13.84 24.48 -38.67
CA ILE A 808 14.57 25.20 -37.62
C ILE A 808 13.66 26.18 -36.87
N GLU A 809 12.79 26.91 -37.60
CA GLU A 809 11.79 27.78 -36.94
C GLU A 809 10.91 26.99 -35.98
N GLY A 810 10.40 25.80 -36.40
CA GLY A 810 9.62 24.90 -35.56
C GLY A 810 10.41 24.33 -34.34
N MET A 811 11.67 23.95 -34.60
CA MET A 811 12.58 23.49 -33.52
C MET A 811 12.91 24.58 -32.49
N LEU A 812 13.08 25.84 -32.93
CA LEU A 812 13.28 26.98 -32.03
C LEU A 812 12.06 27.20 -31.14
N VAL A 813 10.85 27.16 -31.73
CA VAL A 813 9.62 27.24 -30.95
C VAL A 813 9.56 26.10 -29.93
N GLY A 814 9.89 24.86 -30.31
CA GLY A 814 9.94 23.69 -29.43
C GLY A 814 10.99 23.83 -28.32
N LEU A 815 12.17 24.37 -28.62
CA LEU A 815 13.23 24.61 -27.65
C LEU A 815 12.82 25.62 -26.56
N PHE A 816 12.23 26.77 -26.98
CA PHE A 816 11.71 27.73 -26.02
C PHE A 816 10.52 27.18 -25.22
N ALA A 817 9.67 26.36 -25.85
CA ALA A 817 8.59 25.66 -25.16
C ALA A 817 9.14 24.65 -24.13
N ALA A 818 10.23 23.96 -24.43
CA ALA A 818 10.92 23.09 -23.50
C ALA A 818 11.40 23.85 -22.26
N LEU A 819 12.07 24.99 -22.46
CA LEU A 819 12.54 25.82 -21.36
C LEU A 819 11.39 26.32 -20.47
N VAL A 820 10.31 26.80 -21.07
CA VAL A 820 9.13 27.28 -20.31
C VAL A 820 8.42 26.10 -19.62
N GLY A 821 8.23 24.98 -20.29
CA GLY A 821 7.56 23.80 -19.76
C GLY A 821 8.33 23.17 -18.58
N LEU A 822 9.65 23.04 -18.74
CA LEU A 822 10.51 22.54 -17.66
C LEU A 822 10.55 23.51 -16.46
N LEU A 823 10.56 24.84 -16.72
CA LEU A 823 10.49 25.84 -15.65
C LEU A 823 9.19 25.72 -14.86
N ILE A 824 8.04 25.60 -15.54
CA ILE A 824 6.74 25.42 -14.89
C ILE A 824 6.74 24.13 -14.06
N ALA A 825 7.19 23.02 -14.63
CA ALA A 825 7.27 21.75 -13.96
C ALA A 825 8.18 21.83 -12.72
N PHE A 826 9.36 22.42 -12.85
CA PHE A 826 10.31 22.60 -11.76
C PHE A 826 9.73 23.45 -10.62
N LEU A 827 9.05 24.57 -10.92
CA LEU A 827 8.41 25.43 -9.91
C LEU A 827 7.31 24.66 -9.13
N VAL A 828 6.49 23.87 -9.82
CA VAL A 828 5.45 23.06 -9.18
C VAL A 828 6.07 21.98 -8.30
N MET A 829 7.15 21.35 -8.74
CA MET A 829 7.80 20.27 -7.99
C MET A 829 8.52 20.80 -6.74
N THR A 830 9.22 21.92 -6.84
CA THR A 830 9.94 22.52 -5.70
C THR A 830 9.01 23.11 -4.63
N SER A 831 7.76 23.45 -4.98
CA SER A 831 6.76 23.86 -3.99
C SER A 831 6.29 22.71 -3.09
N ASN A 832 6.47 21.46 -3.52
CA ASN A 832 5.98 20.27 -2.83
C ASN A 832 7.10 19.41 -2.20
N LEU A 833 8.38 19.63 -2.57
CA LEU A 833 9.51 18.82 -2.11
C LEU A 833 10.70 19.69 -1.67
N GLN A 834 11.27 19.35 -0.52
CA GLN A 834 12.46 20.05 -0.02
C GLN A 834 13.76 19.63 -0.74
N GLN A 835 13.85 18.40 -1.29
CA GLN A 835 15.02 17.92 -2.03
C GLN A 835 14.63 17.02 -3.21
N LEU A 836 15.26 17.23 -4.38
CA LEU A 836 15.05 16.43 -5.59
C LEU A 836 16.22 15.45 -5.81
N PRO A 837 16.00 14.14 -5.86
CA PRO A 837 17.03 13.14 -6.16
C PRO A 837 17.65 13.32 -7.57
N PRO A 838 18.96 13.06 -7.77
CA PRO A 838 19.64 13.26 -9.05
C PRO A 838 19.05 12.47 -10.23
N LYS A 839 18.54 11.26 -9.98
CA LYS A 839 17.87 10.43 -10.98
C LYS A 839 16.60 11.11 -11.55
N ILE A 840 15.85 11.80 -10.70
CA ILE A 840 14.64 12.52 -11.11
C ILE A 840 15.00 13.73 -11.97
N ILE A 841 16.07 14.46 -11.66
CA ILE A 841 16.53 15.60 -12.46
C ILE A 841 16.86 15.15 -13.90
N LEU A 842 17.52 14.00 -14.06
CA LEU A 842 17.84 13.47 -15.40
C LEU A 842 16.56 13.11 -16.18
N MET A 843 15.57 12.52 -15.54
CA MET A 843 14.27 12.21 -16.14
C MET A 843 13.54 13.50 -16.58
N ILE A 844 13.49 14.52 -15.71
CA ILE A 844 12.91 15.83 -16.02
C ILE A 844 13.57 16.44 -17.26
N LEU A 845 14.89 16.43 -17.33
CA LEU A 845 15.63 16.95 -18.47
C LEU A 845 15.33 16.18 -19.76
N SER A 846 15.13 14.87 -19.69
CA SER A 846 14.80 14.06 -20.88
C SER A 846 13.43 14.40 -21.47
N THR A 847 12.44 14.78 -20.66
CA THR A 847 11.12 15.23 -21.15
C THR A 847 11.20 16.50 -21.98
N GLY A 848 12.26 17.31 -21.82
CA GLY A 848 12.52 18.49 -22.63
C GLY A 848 12.74 18.22 -24.13
N LEU A 849 12.98 16.97 -24.53
CA LEU A 849 13.05 16.58 -25.94
C LEU A 849 11.65 16.56 -26.61
N VAL A 850 10.60 16.31 -25.85
CA VAL A 850 9.24 16.18 -26.39
C VAL A 850 8.74 17.47 -27.04
N PRO A 851 8.87 18.69 -26.44
CA PRO A 851 8.50 19.93 -27.08
C PRO A 851 9.23 20.20 -28.41
N ILE A 852 10.51 19.81 -28.49
CA ILE A 852 11.32 20.00 -29.70
C ILE A 852 10.78 19.12 -30.83
N ILE A 853 10.42 17.87 -30.51
CA ILE A 853 9.80 16.92 -31.45
C ILE A 853 8.43 17.45 -31.91
N VAL A 854 7.60 17.95 -31.00
CA VAL A 854 6.28 18.55 -31.31
C VAL A 854 6.43 19.74 -32.23
N GLY A 855 7.37 20.64 -31.95
CA GLY A 855 7.67 21.80 -32.82
C GLY A 855 8.13 21.39 -34.19
N LEU A 856 8.97 20.37 -34.30
CA LEU A 856 9.42 19.80 -35.57
C LEU A 856 8.26 19.18 -36.35
N LEU A 857 7.46 18.30 -35.74
CA LEU A 857 6.31 17.63 -36.36
C LEU A 857 5.28 18.65 -36.85
N GLY A 858 4.98 19.67 -36.06
CA GLY A 858 4.08 20.76 -36.44
C GLY A 858 4.58 21.59 -37.61
N SER A 859 5.88 21.59 -37.90
CA SER A 859 6.48 22.33 -39.02
C SER A 859 6.56 21.54 -40.35
N ILE A 860 6.38 20.21 -40.32
CA ILE A 860 6.58 19.34 -41.52
C ILE A 860 5.60 19.70 -42.67
N LEU A 861 4.31 19.72 -42.37
CA LEU A 861 3.28 20.04 -43.38
C LEU A 861 3.41 21.48 -43.93
N PRO A 862 3.61 22.51 -43.08
CA PRO A 862 3.90 23.84 -43.52
C PRO A 862 5.17 23.96 -44.40
N ALA A 863 6.24 23.23 -44.06
CA ALA A 863 7.48 23.21 -44.86
C ALA A 863 7.23 22.70 -46.29
N GLU A 864 6.44 21.64 -46.47
CA GLU A 864 6.08 21.13 -47.78
C GLU A 864 5.25 22.17 -48.62
N ARG A 865 4.44 22.95 -47.90
CA ARG A 865 3.76 24.09 -48.56
C ARG A 865 4.74 25.14 -49.03
N ALA A 866 5.69 25.53 -48.17
CA ALA A 866 6.71 26.53 -48.57
C ALA A 866 7.52 26.09 -49.78
N VAL A 867 7.84 24.82 -49.90
CA VAL A 867 8.55 24.24 -51.05
C VAL A 867 7.75 24.29 -52.34
N LYS A 868 6.43 24.17 -52.27
CA LYS A 868 5.54 24.22 -53.44
C LYS A 868 5.23 25.61 -53.99
N ILE A 869 5.70 26.68 -53.32
CA ILE A 869 5.61 28.06 -53.83
C ILE A 869 6.52 28.22 -55.07
N SER A 870 5.93 28.52 -56.23
CA SER A 870 6.72 28.80 -57.44
C SER A 870 7.16 30.29 -57.44
N PRO A 871 8.37 30.63 -57.93
CA PRO A 871 8.82 32.03 -58.01
C PRO A 871 7.89 32.93 -58.78
N VAL A 872 7.33 32.42 -59.90
CA VAL A 872 6.48 33.20 -60.79
C VAL A 872 5.11 33.50 -60.19
N GLU A 873 4.50 32.51 -59.51
CA GLU A 873 3.20 32.66 -58.86
C GLU A 873 3.28 33.50 -57.58
N GLY A 874 4.37 33.38 -56.84
CA GLY A 874 4.59 34.11 -55.59
C GLY A 874 4.83 35.60 -55.76
N MET A 875 5.47 36.03 -56.87
CA MET A 875 5.70 37.44 -57.22
C MET A 875 4.50 38.13 -57.91
N GLY A 876 3.59 37.34 -58.52
CA GLY A 876 2.48 37.86 -59.30
C GLY A 876 1.17 38.15 -58.56
N GLY A 877 1.09 37.96 -57.24
CA GLY A 877 -0.09 38.27 -56.43
C GLY A 877 -1.37 37.51 -56.78
N ARG A 878 -1.36 36.51 -57.70
CA ARG A 878 -2.53 35.78 -58.16
C ARG A 878 -2.35 34.26 -58.17
N TYR A 879 -3.27 33.63 -57.53
CA TYR A 879 -3.76 32.24 -57.60
C TYR A 879 -2.87 31.09 -57.09
N PHE A 880 -3.33 30.56 -55.96
CA PHE A 880 -3.07 29.19 -55.50
C PHE A 880 -3.53 28.18 -56.55
N ASN A 881 -2.68 27.24 -56.92
CA ASN A 881 -3.07 26.11 -57.78
C ASN A 881 -4.13 25.24 -57.09
N ARG A 882 -5.38 25.40 -57.45
CA ARG A 882 -6.59 24.77 -56.86
C ARG A 882 -6.49 23.24 -56.78
N LYS A 883 -5.74 22.58 -57.69
CA LYS A 883 -5.59 21.10 -57.72
C LYS A 883 -4.65 20.60 -56.59
N THR A 884 -3.56 21.29 -56.28
CA THR A 884 -2.57 20.89 -55.28
C THR A 884 -3.10 21.08 -53.86
N THR A 885 -3.81 22.16 -53.64
CA THR A 885 -4.49 22.46 -52.37
C THR A 885 -5.61 21.45 -52.08
N ARG A 886 -6.35 21.01 -53.11
CA ARG A 886 -7.42 20.03 -52.95
C ARG A 886 -6.88 18.63 -52.65
N LYS A 887 -5.74 18.20 -53.21
CA LYS A 887 -5.06 16.94 -52.87
C LYS A 887 -4.50 16.97 -51.46
N MET A 888 -3.91 18.06 -51.06
CA MET A 888 -3.32 18.21 -49.70
C MET A 888 -4.42 18.29 -48.63
N MET A 889 -5.53 18.94 -48.91
CA MET A 889 -6.71 19.00 -48.04
C MET A 889 -7.34 17.60 -47.88
N PHE A 890 -7.37 16.81 -48.97
CA PHE A 890 -7.80 15.42 -48.92
C PHE A 890 -6.89 14.57 -48.00
N TRP A 891 -5.58 14.73 -48.12
CA TRP A 891 -4.63 14.02 -47.24
C TRP A 891 -4.70 14.46 -45.77
N LEU A 892 -4.95 15.76 -45.48
CA LEU A 892 -5.17 16.26 -44.13
C LEU A 892 -6.47 15.69 -43.53
N ILE A 893 -7.53 15.66 -44.31
CA ILE A 893 -8.79 15.06 -43.87
C ILE A 893 -8.63 13.55 -43.67
N ALA A 894 -7.96 12.87 -44.64
CA ALA A 894 -7.68 11.44 -44.52
C ALA A 894 -6.81 11.13 -43.27
N LEU A 895 -5.78 11.93 -43.01
CA LEU A 895 -4.94 11.80 -41.81
C LEU A 895 -5.75 12.03 -40.52
N ALA A 896 -6.60 13.06 -40.50
CA ALA A 896 -7.47 13.35 -39.34
C ALA A 896 -8.49 12.22 -39.11
N VAL A 897 -9.06 11.66 -40.20
CA VAL A 897 -9.96 10.50 -40.11
C VAL A 897 -9.21 9.25 -39.68
N ILE A 898 -8.00 9.00 -40.20
CA ILE A 898 -7.17 7.86 -39.77
C ILE A 898 -6.79 8.00 -38.29
N LEU A 899 -6.36 9.19 -37.85
CA LEU A 899 -6.07 9.45 -36.46
C LEU A 899 -7.31 9.26 -35.57
N LEU A 900 -8.47 9.70 -36.02
CA LEU A 900 -9.74 9.50 -35.36
C LEU A 900 -10.09 7.99 -35.25
N VAL A 901 -9.95 7.26 -36.37
CA VAL A 901 -10.24 5.82 -36.41
C VAL A 901 -9.25 5.03 -35.56
N VAL A 902 -7.96 5.33 -35.65
CA VAL A 902 -6.92 4.71 -34.77
C VAL A 902 -7.19 5.04 -33.30
N PHE A 903 -7.58 6.27 -33.03
CA PHE A 903 -7.93 6.72 -31.69
C PHE A 903 -9.17 5.97 -31.16
N VAL A 904 -10.26 5.89 -31.95
CA VAL A 904 -11.47 5.13 -31.60
C VAL A 904 -11.15 3.64 -31.48
N TYR A 905 -10.31 3.08 -32.35
CA TYR A 905 -9.92 1.67 -32.30
C TYR A 905 -9.06 1.35 -31.07
N THR A 906 -8.07 2.18 -30.75
CA THR A 906 -7.27 2.02 -29.51
C THR A 906 -8.15 2.16 -28.29
N MET A 907 -9.15 3.02 -28.34
CA MET A 907 -10.16 3.19 -27.29
C MET A 907 -11.00 1.96 -27.03
N VAL A 908 -11.59 1.41 -28.08
CA VAL A 908 -12.41 0.18 -27.98
C VAL A 908 -11.57 -0.98 -27.45
N ARG A 909 -10.26 -1.03 -27.77
CA ARG A 909 -9.35 -2.06 -27.27
C ARG A 909 -8.95 -1.85 -25.79
N VAL A 910 -8.77 -0.60 -25.36
CA VAL A 910 -8.44 -0.28 -23.94
C VAL A 910 -9.65 -0.50 -23.03
N VAL A 911 -10.86 -0.32 -23.54
CA VAL A 911 -12.12 -0.60 -22.80
C VAL A 911 -12.44 -2.11 -22.77
N GLN A 912 -11.86 -2.92 -23.67
CA GLN A 912 -12.07 -4.39 -23.71
C GLN A 912 -11.01 -5.19 -22.93
N ILE A 913 -9.99 -4.53 -22.41
CA ILE A 913 -8.99 -5.10 -21.47
C ILE A 913 -9.32 -4.67 -20.07
#